data_0a51d70f1d6fa1cddad9e59c03b13d80
#
_entry.id   0a51d70f1d6fa1cddad9e59c03b13d80
#
_cell.length_a   1.000
_cell.length_b   1.000
_cell.length_c   1.000
_cell.angle_alpha   90.00
_cell.angle_beta   90.00
_cell.angle_gamma   90.00
#
_symmetry.space_group_name_H-M   'P 1'
#
loop_
_entity.id
_entity.type
_entity.pdbx_description
1 polymer ?
#
loop_
_entity_poly.entity_id
_entity_poly.type
_entity_poly.pdbx_seq_one_letter_code
_entity_poly.pdbx_strand_id
1 'polypeptide(L)'
;MALFTGHTITPDSALGGKEIKRSIRFNRNDSTQVEKTNLGTSPTSRKISTQSYWFKRSDIADTGMLTMGYGGSGHSAHGFACGRFVSDGRLSVEDQVGNSLNWQIVPSRYFRDTTTWYHIVIAIDTTQSTSSNRVKYYINGVQETDFATSNYPSQNYENQANYSNVRVGAWDGNGYYNGYNGYIAELHSIDGQALDASYFGAFSQTGIWIPKDYTGTYGDNGFYLDFSDNSSTSNIGLDRSGNGHHFNNVSGIQVSAGTGNDSLEDTPTNNFCTLNTEDQYQTSIQNGCLTVTQAADPCRVRGTMIMKPNTGKWYYEMTVGSGASYIFGMKSTLRLGSGTSGDEGEICYYGHNGNKNIGNDDGSTTSSSYGATYTAGDTVAILYDSDAGDVYFYKNNTSQGLAISGANDKDYQPYVYLDNYGTAPNVHFNFGQRPFAYTPPAGAKALSSKNMATPVAAGVVEPNRFFDTITYTGDGASEHPITGLGFKPDMIWVKARNYDYTNHGLTDGVKFDPSYPTNRTMLYPNLTNAETGGGNYFAMKTSTGKEPFFEGGFTLNNNTSGNNNGNTFVAWAWKAGGNTTSSLPFMIDDVGYATAAAAGLDGGTKNPTGASVSTKAGFSIVTYVASNGTNDTIYHGLNKAPEVLIAKDRDNSRDWGFYYSVNGTNTNWQKLNDTATEGSNDSGETLGGVSGSYMYLHEDYFQPAHGSYANGGDDGADKIVAYMWHSVPGFSKIGVYYGNGSSDGQFVNCGFRPAWVLIKRTSGSGQAWLLMDNKRSPSNPVTKTSSPQSNRAEDVDTGGIPTDFLGTGFKCRGSGGDFNDSSYKYFFMAFAEQPSSTPFGIDANAR
;
A
#
# COMPACT_ATOMS: atom_id res chain seq x y z
N MET A 1 15.77 -4.23 -32.18
CA MET A 1 15.04 -5.30 -31.48
C MET A 1 16.03 -6.43 -31.25
N ALA A 2 16.74 -6.46 -30.13
CA ALA A 2 17.67 -7.54 -29.78
C ALA A 2 16.84 -8.57 -28.99
N LEU A 3 16.60 -9.72 -29.64
CA LEU A 3 16.03 -10.88 -28.98
C LEU A 3 17.08 -11.40 -27.99
N PHE A 4 16.84 -11.28 -26.72
CA PHE A 4 17.53 -12.04 -25.69
C PHE A 4 17.02 -13.49 -25.74
N THR A 5 17.56 -14.29 -26.65
CA THR A 5 17.38 -15.74 -26.66
C THR A 5 18.44 -16.33 -25.73
N GLY A 6 18.02 -16.91 -24.61
CA GLY A 6 18.89 -17.79 -23.83
C GLY A 6 19.00 -17.54 -22.34
N HIS A 7 18.21 -16.66 -21.76
CA HIS A 7 18.07 -16.63 -20.31
C HIS A 7 16.77 -17.34 -19.93
N THR A 8 16.85 -18.53 -19.38
CA THR A 8 15.84 -19.04 -18.47
C THR A 8 15.66 -17.95 -17.42
N ILE A 9 14.54 -17.24 -17.45
CA ILE A 9 14.17 -16.33 -16.38
C ILE A 9 13.88 -17.22 -15.18
N THR A 10 14.93 -17.50 -14.42
CA THR A 10 14.77 -18.04 -13.09
C THR A 10 14.18 -16.92 -12.22
N PRO A 11 13.43 -17.25 -11.18
CA PRO A 11 12.83 -16.30 -10.23
C PRO A 11 13.80 -15.20 -9.78
N ASP A 12 13.37 -14.23 -9.02
CA ASP A 12 14.22 -13.16 -8.44
C ASP A 12 15.56 -13.65 -7.88
N SER A 13 15.67 -14.94 -7.58
CA SER A 13 16.91 -15.65 -7.32
C SER A 13 17.97 -15.55 -8.44
N ALA A 14 17.58 -15.37 -9.70
CA ALA A 14 18.54 -15.13 -10.79
C ALA A 14 19.12 -13.72 -10.80
N LEU A 15 18.43 -12.77 -10.17
CA LEU A 15 18.92 -11.42 -9.91
C LEU A 15 19.66 -11.33 -8.56
N GLY A 16 20.01 -12.49 -7.95
CA GLY A 16 20.65 -12.58 -6.65
C GLY A 16 19.67 -12.65 -5.47
N GLY A 17 18.38 -12.75 -5.72
CA GLY A 17 17.33 -12.97 -4.71
C GLY A 17 17.32 -14.42 -4.24
N LYS A 18 16.93 -14.62 -2.98
CA LYS A 18 16.80 -15.94 -2.34
C LYS A 18 15.34 -16.33 -2.24
N GLU A 19 14.99 -17.58 -2.55
CA GLU A 19 13.68 -18.13 -2.24
C GLU A 19 13.65 -18.66 -0.80
N ILE A 20 12.75 -18.11 0.01
CA ILE A 20 12.48 -18.57 1.38
C ILE A 20 11.34 -19.59 1.31
N LYS A 21 11.59 -20.80 1.76
CA LYS A 21 10.65 -21.92 1.64
C LYS A 21 9.59 -21.93 2.73
N ARG A 22 9.98 -21.58 3.97
CA ARG A 22 9.11 -21.68 5.13
C ARG A 22 9.35 -20.58 6.14
N SER A 23 8.32 -20.29 6.90
CA SER A 23 8.38 -19.52 8.14
C SER A 23 7.81 -20.34 9.29
N ILE A 24 8.07 -19.89 10.50
CA ILE A 24 7.42 -20.41 11.72
C ILE A 24 6.43 -19.36 12.22
N ARG A 25 5.20 -19.83 12.47
CA ARG A 25 4.18 -19.07 13.17
C ARG A 25 4.39 -19.21 14.68
N PHE A 26 4.51 -18.09 15.34
CA PHE A 26 4.53 -18.01 16.79
C PHE A 26 3.16 -17.59 17.30
N ASN A 27 2.71 -18.23 18.37
CA ASN A 27 1.43 -17.96 19.00
C ASN A 27 1.63 -17.86 20.53
N ARG A 28 1.38 -16.69 21.06
CA ARG A 28 1.50 -16.42 22.50
C ARG A 28 0.68 -17.38 23.35
N ASN A 29 -0.54 -17.68 22.91
CA ASN A 29 -1.46 -18.52 23.68
C ASN A 29 -1.01 -19.99 23.78
N ASP A 30 -0.22 -20.47 22.82
CA ASP A 30 0.33 -21.83 22.80
C ASP A 30 1.74 -21.91 23.36
N SER A 31 2.27 -20.78 23.88
CA SER A 31 3.63 -20.68 24.43
C SER A 31 4.72 -21.13 23.44
N THR A 32 4.54 -20.76 22.16
CA THR A 32 5.45 -21.18 21.09
C THR A 32 6.79 -20.50 21.19
N GLN A 33 7.86 -21.29 21.17
CA GLN A 33 9.24 -20.80 21.19
C GLN A 33 10.23 -21.81 20.60
N VAL A 34 11.37 -21.31 20.17
CA VAL A 34 12.55 -22.09 19.77
C VAL A 34 13.74 -21.61 20.59
N GLU A 35 14.44 -22.51 21.28
CA GLU A 35 15.51 -22.11 22.21
C GLU A 35 16.77 -22.95 22.02
N LYS A 36 17.92 -22.28 22.12
CA LYS A 36 19.23 -22.86 22.29
C LYS A 36 19.79 -22.47 23.67
N THR A 37 19.95 -23.43 24.52
CA THR A 37 20.71 -23.27 25.75
C THR A 37 22.20 -23.50 25.44
N ASN A 38 23.05 -22.56 25.85
CA ASN A 38 24.50 -22.63 25.71
C ASN A 38 24.99 -22.66 24.25
N LEU A 39 25.03 -21.48 23.58
CA LEU A 39 25.74 -21.28 22.31
C LEU A 39 27.27 -21.52 22.45
N GLY A 40 27.83 -21.29 23.66
CA GLY A 40 29.26 -21.32 23.95
C GLY A 40 29.64 -20.14 24.85
N THR A 41 30.78 -20.27 25.53
CA THR A 41 31.24 -19.23 26.46
C THR A 41 32.29 -18.29 25.86
N SER A 42 32.69 -18.54 24.61
CA SER A 42 33.76 -17.81 23.92
C SER A 42 33.30 -17.32 22.55
N PRO A 43 32.45 -16.30 22.51
CA PRO A 43 32.06 -15.67 21.21
C PRO A 43 33.29 -15.02 20.56
N THR A 44 33.30 -14.90 19.24
CA THR A 44 34.31 -14.15 18.49
C THR A 44 34.40 -12.70 19.01
N SER A 45 33.26 -12.09 19.30
CA SER A 45 33.20 -10.77 19.92
C SER A 45 31.89 -10.53 20.67
N ARG A 46 31.96 -10.00 21.88
CA ARG A 46 30.81 -9.45 22.60
C ARG A 46 30.52 -7.97 22.27
N LYS A 47 31.41 -7.32 21.51
CA LYS A 47 31.34 -5.91 21.17
C LYS A 47 30.80 -5.68 19.75
N ILE A 48 30.93 -6.71 18.90
CA ILE A 48 30.62 -6.60 17.47
C ILE A 48 29.71 -7.77 17.07
N SER A 49 28.55 -7.49 16.49
CA SER A 49 27.60 -8.51 16.02
C SER A 49 26.59 -7.94 15.04
N THR A 50 25.91 -8.84 14.31
CA THR A 50 24.77 -8.50 13.48
C THR A 50 23.63 -9.49 13.69
N GLN A 51 22.42 -8.99 13.80
CA GLN A 51 21.18 -9.77 13.80
C GLN A 51 20.38 -9.39 12.56
N SER A 52 19.89 -10.38 11.80
CA SER A 52 19.04 -10.17 10.64
C SER A 52 17.90 -11.17 10.63
N TYR A 53 16.65 -10.69 10.42
CA TYR A 53 15.49 -11.57 10.36
C TYR A 53 14.33 -10.91 9.62
N TRP A 54 13.47 -11.75 9.04
CA TRP A 54 12.18 -11.35 8.51
C TRP A 54 11.08 -11.68 9.51
N PHE A 55 10.10 -10.76 9.62
CA PHE A 55 8.92 -11.02 10.45
C PHE A 55 7.65 -10.43 9.83
N LYS A 56 6.51 -11.04 10.17
CA LYS A 56 5.17 -10.54 9.85
C LYS A 56 4.35 -10.56 11.13
N ARG A 57 3.74 -9.44 11.49
CA ARG A 57 2.86 -9.35 12.66
C ARG A 57 1.51 -9.98 12.37
N SER A 58 0.87 -10.53 13.41
CA SER A 58 -0.53 -10.96 13.38
C SER A 58 -1.40 -10.26 14.44
N ASP A 59 -0.78 -9.45 15.29
CA ASP A 59 -1.47 -8.72 16.35
C ASP A 59 -0.73 -7.38 16.60
N ILE A 60 -1.42 -6.26 16.38
CA ILE A 60 -0.83 -4.92 16.56
C ILE A 60 -0.77 -4.47 18.03
N ALA A 61 -1.57 -5.07 18.90
CA ALA A 61 -1.54 -4.81 20.34
C ALA A 61 -0.46 -5.64 21.07
N ASP A 62 0.26 -6.50 20.34
CA ASP A 62 1.27 -7.37 20.90
C ASP A 62 2.50 -6.60 21.39
N THR A 63 2.91 -6.84 22.64
CA THR A 63 4.15 -6.38 23.25
C THR A 63 5.22 -7.48 23.28
N GLY A 64 5.02 -8.56 22.54
CA GLY A 64 5.86 -9.74 22.54
C GLY A 64 7.28 -9.53 22.04
N MET A 65 8.14 -10.48 22.33
CA MET A 65 9.54 -10.44 21.96
C MET A 65 9.84 -11.43 20.83
N LEU A 66 10.44 -10.92 19.74
CA LEU A 66 10.82 -11.75 18.59
C LEU A 66 12.05 -12.60 18.89
N THR A 67 13.12 -11.98 19.39
CA THR A 67 14.38 -12.69 19.72
C THR A 67 15.01 -12.15 20.98
N MET A 68 15.70 -13.00 21.74
CA MET A 68 16.40 -12.63 22.96
C MET A 68 17.63 -13.50 23.20
N GLY A 69 18.79 -12.87 23.49
CA GLY A 69 19.92 -13.52 24.10
C GLY A 69 19.88 -13.32 25.63
N TYR A 70 20.05 -14.37 26.42
CA TYR A 70 20.04 -14.25 27.88
C TYR A 70 21.16 -15.04 28.56
N GLY A 71 21.70 -14.50 29.62
CA GLY A 71 22.76 -15.15 30.40
C GLY A 71 22.23 -15.76 31.71
N GLY A 72 22.52 -17.05 31.97
CA GLY A 72 22.25 -17.69 33.25
C GLY A 72 20.99 -18.55 33.36
N SER A 73 20.88 -19.32 34.45
CA SER A 73 19.82 -20.31 34.70
C SER A 73 18.55 -19.76 35.39
N GLY A 74 18.45 -18.44 35.53
CA GLY A 74 17.28 -17.80 36.15
C GLY A 74 16.74 -16.71 35.25
N HIS A 75 15.45 -16.77 34.95
CA HIS A 75 14.74 -15.86 34.06
C HIS A 75 14.61 -14.40 34.59
N SER A 76 15.27 -14.07 35.71
CA SER A 76 15.22 -12.74 36.34
C SER A 76 16.20 -11.72 35.75
N ALA A 77 17.04 -12.11 34.81
CA ALA A 77 17.99 -11.22 34.14
C ALA A 77 17.74 -11.25 32.65
N HIS A 78 17.14 -10.21 32.14
CA HIS A 78 17.06 -10.01 30.69
C HIS A 78 18.49 -9.92 30.13
N GLY A 79 18.65 -10.39 28.91
CA GLY A 79 19.86 -10.14 28.15
C GLY A 79 19.55 -9.15 27.03
N PHE A 80 20.15 -9.39 25.90
CA PHE A 80 19.92 -8.65 24.67
C PHE A 80 18.58 -9.00 24.02
N ALA A 81 17.73 -8.01 23.77
CA ALA A 81 16.51 -8.16 22.98
C ALA A 81 16.70 -7.53 21.61
N CYS A 82 16.75 -8.36 20.58
CA CYS A 82 16.76 -7.92 19.19
C CYS A 82 15.35 -7.95 18.59
N GLY A 83 14.49 -7.07 19.09
CA GLY A 83 13.09 -6.96 18.67
C GLY A 83 12.12 -7.28 19.79
N ARG A 84 11.81 -6.26 20.59
CA ARG A 84 10.71 -6.27 21.56
C ARG A 84 9.72 -5.18 21.19
N PHE A 85 8.47 -5.54 20.99
CA PHE A 85 7.43 -4.53 20.79
C PHE A 85 7.15 -3.81 22.11
N VAL A 86 7.25 -2.48 22.07
CA VAL A 86 6.80 -1.64 23.19
C VAL A 86 5.28 -1.42 23.10
N SER A 87 4.66 -0.95 24.18
CA SER A 87 3.19 -0.90 24.33
C SER A 87 2.45 -0.12 23.24
N ASP A 88 3.15 0.71 22.47
CA ASP A 88 2.57 1.48 21.36
C ASP A 88 2.81 0.87 19.97
N GLY A 89 3.46 -0.30 19.91
CA GLY A 89 3.69 -1.03 18.65
C GLY A 89 4.99 -0.68 17.93
N ARG A 90 5.90 0.09 18.53
CA ARG A 90 7.26 0.32 18.03
C ARG A 90 8.18 -0.84 18.41
N LEU A 91 9.25 -1.08 17.65
CA LEU A 91 10.14 -2.23 17.86
C LEU A 91 11.46 -1.80 18.48
N SER A 92 11.65 -2.13 19.75
CA SER A 92 12.86 -1.84 20.54
C SER A 92 13.97 -2.85 20.27
N VAL A 93 15.19 -2.35 20.21
CA VAL A 93 16.42 -3.13 20.41
C VAL A 93 17.08 -2.64 21.68
N GLU A 94 17.40 -3.55 22.61
CA GLU A 94 17.85 -3.18 23.94
C GLU A 94 18.73 -4.24 24.58
N ASP A 95 19.54 -3.83 25.53
CA ASP A 95 20.31 -4.72 26.39
C ASP A 95 20.03 -4.37 27.86
N GLN A 96 19.68 -5.39 28.62
CA GLN A 96 19.40 -5.31 30.06
C GLN A 96 20.23 -6.32 30.83
N VAL A 97 20.79 -5.92 31.96
CA VAL A 97 21.47 -6.81 32.90
C VAL A 97 20.84 -6.68 34.27
N GLY A 98 20.36 -7.77 34.80
CA GLY A 98 19.44 -7.75 35.94
C GLY A 98 18.15 -7.04 35.57
N ASN A 99 17.67 -6.14 36.37
CA ASN A 99 16.50 -5.31 36.05
C ASN A 99 16.88 -3.90 35.53
N SER A 100 18.14 -3.70 35.13
CA SER A 100 18.67 -2.42 34.68
C SER A 100 18.81 -2.39 33.17
N LEU A 101 18.13 -1.44 32.54
CA LEU A 101 18.27 -1.14 31.11
C LEU A 101 19.61 -0.41 30.90
N ASN A 102 20.54 -1.03 30.16
CA ASN A 102 21.85 -0.46 29.88
C ASN A 102 21.83 0.46 28.66
N TRP A 103 21.12 0.05 27.61
CA TRP A 103 20.91 0.87 26.42
C TRP A 103 19.64 0.43 25.68
N GLN A 104 19.08 1.33 24.88
CA GLN A 104 17.87 1.09 24.13
C GLN A 104 17.78 2.00 22.89
N ILE A 105 17.45 1.42 21.76
CA ILE A 105 17.14 2.11 20.51
C ILE A 105 15.72 1.75 20.10
N VAL A 106 14.86 2.77 19.90
CA VAL A 106 13.48 2.61 19.48
C VAL A 106 13.22 3.57 18.33
N PRO A 107 12.95 3.09 17.11
CA PRO A 107 12.59 3.96 15.99
C PRO A 107 11.29 4.72 16.27
N SER A 108 11.13 5.90 15.67
CA SER A 108 9.89 6.69 15.78
C SER A 108 8.72 6.05 15.06
N ARG A 109 8.99 5.19 14.07
CA ARG A 109 7.93 4.52 13.29
C ARG A 109 7.23 3.42 14.06
N TYR A 110 5.97 3.20 13.71
CA TYR A 110 5.14 2.12 14.22
C TYR A 110 5.12 0.95 13.24
N PHE A 111 5.19 -0.27 13.76
CA PHE A 111 5.11 -1.50 12.97
C PHE A 111 3.68 -2.06 13.06
N ARG A 112 2.76 -1.50 12.27
CA ARG A 112 1.33 -1.85 12.33
C ARG A 112 0.81 -2.60 11.11
N ASP A 113 1.64 -2.82 10.12
CA ASP A 113 1.26 -3.58 8.94
C ASP A 113 1.29 -5.08 9.24
N THR A 114 0.12 -5.73 9.21
CA THR A 114 -0.04 -7.18 9.40
C THR A 114 -0.21 -7.91 8.06
N THR A 115 -0.23 -7.17 6.95
CA THR A 115 -0.55 -7.74 5.63
C THR A 115 0.66 -8.28 4.91
N THR A 116 1.85 -7.73 5.18
CA THR A 116 3.10 -8.09 4.52
C THR A 116 4.28 -8.18 5.50
N TRP A 117 5.48 -8.44 4.97
CA TRP A 117 6.68 -8.75 5.74
C TRP A 117 7.59 -7.53 5.95
N TYR A 118 8.22 -7.47 7.13
CA TYR A 118 9.32 -6.57 7.47
C TYR A 118 10.65 -7.33 7.48
N HIS A 119 11.72 -6.68 7.04
CA HIS A 119 13.09 -7.13 7.25
C HIS A 119 13.81 -6.20 8.21
N ILE A 120 14.44 -6.74 9.23
CA ILE A 120 15.25 -6.00 10.21
C ILE A 120 16.69 -6.46 10.14
N VAL A 121 17.61 -5.50 10.16
CA VAL A 121 19.04 -5.76 10.40
C VAL A 121 19.52 -4.81 11.48
N ILE A 122 20.15 -5.36 12.52
CA ILE A 122 20.75 -4.63 13.63
C ILE A 122 22.24 -4.92 13.61
N ALA A 123 23.03 -3.92 13.27
CA ALA A 123 24.49 -4.00 13.29
C ALA A 123 25.02 -3.29 14.53
N ILE A 124 25.77 -3.98 15.35
CA ILE A 124 26.35 -3.49 16.60
C ILE A 124 27.88 -3.49 16.48
N ASP A 125 28.49 -2.36 16.76
CA ASP A 125 29.94 -2.19 16.94
C ASP A 125 30.19 -1.17 18.04
N THR A 126 30.27 -1.63 19.28
CA THR A 126 30.46 -0.76 20.44
C THR A 126 31.89 -0.17 20.54
N THR A 127 32.83 -0.58 19.68
CA THR A 127 34.19 -0.02 19.63
C THR A 127 34.23 1.38 19.04
N GLN A 128 33.17 1.78 18.30
CA GLN A 128 33.07 3.07 17.64
C GLN A 128 33.14 4.24 18.64
N SER A 129 33.91 5.28 18.29
CA SER A 129 34.04 6.49 19.12
C SER A 129 32.74 7.30 19.18
N THR A 130 32.04 7.42 18.02
CA THR A 130 30.76 8.10 17.92
C THR A 130 29.62 7.18 18.35
N SER A 131 28.82 7.62 19.32
CA SER A 131 27.76 6.80 19.92
C SER A 131 26.73 6.30 18.90
N SER A 132 26.29 7.17 17.98
CA SER A 132 25.32 6.81 16.93
C SER A 132 25.85 5.80 15.89
N ASN A 133 27.16 5.55 15.87
CA ASN A 133 27.75 4.51 15.02
C ASN A 133 27.85 3.14 15.73
N ARG A 134 27.53 3.06 17.04
CA ARG A 134 27.64 1.81 17.81
C ARG A 134 26.50 0.83 17.57
N VAL A 135 25.34 1.36 17.21
CA VAL A 135 24.16 0.56 16.81
C VAL A 135 23.55 1.19 15.56
N LYS A 136 23.46 0.43 14.48
CA LYS A 136 22.78 0.81 13.26
C LYS A 136 21.56 -0.09 13.06
N TYR A 137 20.45 0.53 12.80
CA TYR A 137 19.15 -0.13 12.60
C TYR A 137 18.73 0.01 11.15
N TYR A 138 18.42 -1.09 10.48
CA TYR A 138 17.94 -1.08 9.10
C TYR A 138 16.56 -1.74 9.04
N ILE A 139 15.68 -1.16 8.24
CA ILE A 139 14.32 -1.66 8.00
C ILE A 139 14.12 -1.74 6.49
N ASN A 140 13.83 -2.94 5.98
CA ASN A 140 13.64 -3.19 4.54
C ASN A 140 14.78 -2.57 3.71
N GLY A 141 16.02 -2.81 4.12
CA GLY A 141 17.22 -2.34 3.43
C GLY A 141 17.63 -0.89 3.68
N VAL A 142 16.79 -0.08 4.31
CA VAL A 142 17.05 1.35 4.56
C VAL A 142 17.49 1.56 6.00
N GLN A 143 18.59 2.31 6.19
CA GLN A 143 19.03 2.67 7.53
C GLN A 143 18.04 3.64 8.18
N GLU A 144 17.57 3.29 9.38
CA GLU A 144 16.76 4.16 10.22
C GLU A 144 17.61 5.24 10.89
N THR A 145 17.12 6.46 10.88
CA THR A 145 17.80 7.61 11.47
C THR A 145 16.89 8.43 12.39
N ASP A 146 15.60 8.11 12.41
CA ASP A 146 14.61 8.78 13.26
C ASP A 146 14.21 7.87 14.42
N PHE A 147 14.65 8.25 15.63
CA PHE A 147 14.45 7.45 16.83
C PHE A 147 13.70 8.20 17.91
N ALA A 148 12.65 7.57 18.43
CA ALA A 148 11.95 8.03 19.64
C ALA A 148 12.81 7.84 20.90
N THR A 149 13.67 6.82 20.91
CA THR A 149 14.67 6.59 21.96
C THR A 149 15.99 6.22 21.31
N SER A 150 17.07 6.93 21.65
CA SER A 150 18.41 6.72 21.12
C SER A 150 19.46 6.69 22.24
N ASN A 151 19.22 5.86 23.27
CA ASN A 151 20.18 5.63 24.36
C ASN A 151 21.17 4.56 23.91
N TYR A 152 22.29 4.99 23.31
CA TYR A 152 23.33 4.10 22.76
C TYR A 152 24.21 3.47 23.85
N PRO A 153 24.76 2.24 23.62
CA PRO A 153 25.72 1.62 24.54
C PRO A 153 26.96 2.49 24.72
N SER A 154 27.62 2.36 25.89
CA SER A 154 28.94 2.98 26.12
C SER A 154 29.95 2.39 25.14
N GLN A 155 31.05 3.14 24.90
CA GLN A 155 32.16 2.63 24.08
C GLN A 155 32.77 1.36 24.73
N ASN A 156 33.03 0.37 23.88
CA ASN A 156 33.55 -0.95 24.31
C ASN A 156 32.59 -1.75 25.22
N TYR A 157 31.29 -1.43 25.22
CA TYR A 157 30.31 -2.21 25.96
C TYR A 157 30.23 -3.65 25.43
N GLU A 158 30.19 -4.61 26.32
CA GLU A 158 30.03 -6.02 25.99
C GLU A 158 28.57 -6.44 26.13
N ASN A 159 27.88 -6.58 25.01
CA ASN A 159 26.46 -6.95 24.96
C ASN A 159 26.25 -8.47 25.14
N GLN A 160 24.99 -8.88 25.29
CA GLN A 160 24.59 -10.28 25.50
C GLN A 160 24.19 -11.00 24.19
N ALA A 161 24.26 -10.35 23.02
CA ALA A 161 23.69 -10.85 21.76
C ALA A 161 24.22 -12.24 21.36
N ASN A 162 25.52 -12.49 21.56
CA ASN A 162 26.18 -13.74 21.17
C ASN A 162 26.65 -14.54 22.38
N TYR A 163 26.05 -14.33 23.55
CA TYR A 163 26.54 -14.94 24.80
C TYR A 163 25.48 -15.84 25.42
N SER A 164 25.81 -17.11 25.55
CA SER A 164 25.18 -18.17 26.36
C SER A 164 23.88 -18.73 25.75
N ASN A 165 22.70 -18.13 25.97
CA ASN A 165 21.43 -18.73 25.60
C ASN A 165 20.69 -17.81 24.66
N VAL A 166 19.94 -18.36 23.67
CA VAL A 166 19.09 -17.59 22.76
C VAL A 166 17.70 -18.23 22.68
N ARG A 167 16.68 -17.39 22.73
CA ARG A 167 15.29 -17.78 22.58
C ARG A 167 14.65 -16.94 21.47
N VAL A 168 13.84 -17.57 20.64
CA VAL A 168 13.10 -16.96 19.55
C VAL A 168 11.60 -17.14 19.80
N GLY A 169 10.83 -16.09 19.63
CA GLY A 169 9.36 -16.10 19.72
C GLY A 169 8.79 -15.85 21.10
N ALA A 170 9.59 -15.85 22.15
CA ALA A 170 9.08 -15.63 23.49
C ALA A 170 10.12 -15.14 24.48
N TRP A 171 9.63 -14.53 25.54
CA TRP A 171 10.38 -14.30 26.79
C TRP A 171 9.56 -14.77 27.99
N ASP A 172 10.19 -15.52 28.87
CA ASP A 172 9.62 -16.00 30.12
C ASP A 172 10.46 -15.45 31.29
N GLY A 173 9.96 -14.43 31.95
CA GLY A 173 10.61 -13.80 33.09
C GLY A 173 9.62 -13.47 34.19
N ASN A 174 9.98 -13.79 35.46
CA ASN A 174 9.17 -13.53 36.64
C ASN A 174 7.73 -14.09 36.61
N GLY A 175 7.52 -15.23 35.95
CA GLY A 175 6.20 -15.84 35.82
C GLY A 175 5.29 -15.18 34.79
N TYR A 176 5.83 -14.24 33.99
CA TYR A 176 5.11 -13.62 32.86
C TYR A 176 5.68 -14.14 31.54
N TYR A 177 4.83 -14.79 30.76
CA TYR A 177 5.15 -15.21 29.40
C TYR A 177 4.79 -14.07 28.42
N ASN A 178 5.81 -13.48 27.76
CA ASN A 178 5.63 -12.49 26.70
C ASN A 178 5.97 -13.12 25.36
N GLY A 179 5.05 -13.94 24.84
CA GLY A 179 5.18 -14.54 23.52
C GLY A 179 4.89 -13.56 22.40
N TYR A 180 5.54 -13.78 21.28
CA TYR A 180 5.26 -13.10 20.03
C TYR A 180 4.03 -13.71 19.34
N ASN A 181 3.21 -12.88 18.67
CA ASN A 181 2.16 -13.31 17.76
C ASN A 181 2.54 -12.88 16.33
N GLY A 182 2.84 -13.85 15.48
CA GLY A 182 3.23 -13.59 14.10
C GLY A 182 4.15 -14.66 13.52
N TYR A 183 4.87 -14.28 12.50
CA TYR A 183 5.74 -15.17 11.72
C TYR A 183 7.17 -14.68 11.74
N ILE A 184 8.11 -15.61 11.76
CA ILE A 184 9.55 -15.32 11.62
C ILE A 184 10.12 -16.24 10.54
N ALA A 185 10.99 -15.68 9.69
CA ALA A 185 11.73 -16.40 8.66
C ALA A 185 13.19 -15.88 8.59
N GLU A 186 14.12 -16.71 8.12
CA GLU A 186 15.48 -16.32 7.82
C GLU A 186 16.16 -15.57 8.97
N LEU A 187 16.32 -16.19 10.10
CA LEU A 187 16.99 -15.60 11.26
C LEU A 187 18.50 -15.87 11.23
N HIS A 188 19.29 -14.83 11.06
CA HIS A 188 20.75 -14.86 11.13
C HIS A 188 21.24 -14.13 12.38
N SER A 189 22.22 -14.71 13.05
CA SER A 189 23.03 -14.09 14.09
C SER A 189 24.49 -14.20 13.70
N ILE A 190 25.15 -13.08 13.47
CA ILE A 190 26.57 -13.03 13.07
C ILE A 190 27.39 -12.54 14.23
N ASP A 191 28.38 -13.32 14.62
CA ASP A 191 29.29 -13.04 15.70
C ASP A 191 30.61 -12.45 15.17
N GLY A 192 31.00 -11.30 15.70
CA GLY A 192 32.26 -10.63 15.38
C GLY A 192 32.24 -9.70 14.15
N GLN A 193 31.07 -9.48 13.51
CA GLN A 193 30.96 -8.60 12.36
C GLN A 193 29.75 -7.67 12.48
N ALA A 194 29.91 -6.38 12.14
CA ALA A 194 28.83 -5.38 12.03
C ALA A 194 28.54 -5.12 10.56
N LEU A 195 27.50 -5.77 10.03
CA LEU A 195 27.13 -5.80 8.61
C LEU A 195 25.89 -4.95 8.36
N ASP A 196 25.83 -4.25 7.24
CA ASP A 196 24.63 -3.55 6.80
C ASP A 196 23.60 -4.48 6.13
N ALA A 197 22.45 -3.92 5.76
CA ALA A 197 21.37 -4.71 5.20
C ALA A 197 21.71 -5.36 3.83
N SER A 198 22.64 -4.80 3.05
CA SER A 198 22.99 -5.29 1.71
C SER A 198 23.61 -6.69 1.69
N TYR A 199 24.05 -7.17 2.85
CA TYR A 199 24.51 -8.55 3.00
C TYR A 199 23.37 -9.57 3.00
N PHE A 200 22.14 -9.16 3.35
CA PHE A 200 20.97 -10.03 3.55
C PHE A 200 19.83 -9.77 2.57
N GLY A 201 19.95 -8.72 1.77
CA GLY A 201 18.93 -8.37 0.78
C GLY A 201 19.43 -7.40 -0.29
N ALA A 202 18.56 -7.11 -1.24
CA ALA A 202 18.77 -6.13 -2.32
C ALA A 202 17.44 -5.50 -2.73
N PHE A 203 17.48 -4.33 -3.38
CA PHE A 203 16.29 -3.77 -4.01
C PHE A 203 16.06 -4.41 -5.37
N SER A 204 14.84 -4.85 -5.64
CA SER A 204 14.38 -5.25 -6.96
C SER A 204 14.32 -4.04 -7.91
N GLN A 205 14.10 -4.28 -9.19
CA GLN A 205 13.90 -3.20 -10.17
C GLN A 205 12.67 -2.33 -9.84
N THR A 206 11.66 -2.90 -9.16
CA THR A 206 10.45 -2.19 -8.75
C THR A 206 10.57 -1.51 -7.39
N GLY A 207 11.76 -1.49 -6.79
CA GLY A 207 12.00 -0.85 -5.49
C GLY A 207 11.56 -1.68 -4.28
N ILE A 208 11.11 -2.93 -4.46
CA ILE A 208 10.81 -3.85 -3.37
C ILE A 208 12.12 -4.44 -2.83
N TRP A 209 12.28 -4.45 -1.51
CA TRP A 209 13.40 -5.09 -0.84
C TRP A 209 13.19 -6.61 -0.81
N ILE A 210 14.11 -7.36 -1.41
CA ILE A 210 14.04 -8.82 -1.55
C ILE A 210 15.18 -9.50 -0.80
N PRO A 211 15.00 -10.73 -0.29
CA PRO A 211 16.05 -11.47 0.43
C PRO A 211 17.18 -11.91 -0.49
N LYS A 212 18.37 -12.02 0.08
CA LYS A 212 19.61 -12.47 -0.55
C LYS A 212 20.31 -13.49 0.36
N ASP A 213 21.01 -14.44 -0.24
CA ASP A 213 21.83 -15.38 0.54
C ASP A 213 23.00 -14.68 1.21
N TYR A 214 23.17 -14.90 2.51
CA TYR A 214 24.37 -14.52 3.21
C TYR A 214 25.48 -15.57 2.96
N THR A 215 26.60 -15.15 2.41
CA THR A 215 27.72 -16.02 2.03
C THR A 215 28.97 -15.83 2.92
N GLY A 216 28.84 -14.99 3.95
CA GLY A 216 29.93 -14.73 4.89
C GLY A 216 30.05 -15.79 5.99
N THR A 217 30.99 -15.57 6.91
CA THR A 217 31.19 -16.42 8.09
C THR A 217 30.30 -15.98 9.25
N TYR A 218 29.86 -16.94 10.08
CA TYR A 218 28.98 -16.67 11.22
C TYR A 218 29.71 -16.33 12.51
N GLY A 219 31.03 -16.57 12.59
CA GLY A 219 31.80 -16.50 13.84
C GLY A 219 31.49 -17.67 14.78
N ASP A 220 32.12 -17.69 15.96
CA ASP A 220 32.10 -18.89 16.83
C ASP A 220 30.71 -19.17 17.43
N ASN A 221 30.00 -18.13 17.87
CA ASN A 221 28.65 -18.23 18.46
C ASN A 221 27.53 -17.77 17.52
N GLY A 222 27.82 -17.56 16.20
CA GLY A 222 26.82 -17.23 15.23
C GLY A 222 26.01 -18.44 14.79
N PHE A 223 24.80 -18.21 14.30
CA PHE A 223 23.89 -19.26 13.83
C PHE A 223 22.96 -18.75 12.72
N TYR A 224 22.33 -19.69 12.02
CA TYR A 224 21.33 -19.42 11.00
C TYR A 224 20.17 -20.41 11.07
N LEU A 225 18.95 -19.90 11.25
CA LEU A 225 17.72 -20.67 11.27
C LEU A 225 16.90 -20.32 10.02
N ASP A 226 16.82 -21.25 9.08
CA ASP A 226 16.03 -21.12 7.84
C ASP A 226 14.62 -21.69 7.97
N PHE A 227 14.34 -22.43 9.05
CA PHE A 227 13.07 -23.11 9.35
C PHE A 227 12.55 -24.03 8.23
N SER A 228 13.40 -24.43 7.29
CA SER A 228 12.99 -25.15 6.08
C SER A 228 12.61 -26.61 6.31
N ASP A 229 13.16 -27.26 7.33
CA ASP A 229 12.95 -28.68 7.64
C ASP A 229 11.83 -28.86 8.67
N ASN A 230 10.65 -29.22 8.19
CA ASN A 230 9.47 -29.50 9.00
C ASN A 230 9.14 -31.01 9.11
N SER A 231 10.10 -31.88 8.86
CA SER A 231 9.92 -33.33 8.97
C SER A 231 9.67 -33.80 10.43
N SER A 232 10.12 -33.00 11.39
CA SER A 232 9.79 -33.16 12.81
C SER A 232 9.85 -31.80 13.52
N THR A 233 9.22 -31.70 14.69
CA THR A 233 9.27 -30.48 15.53
C THR A 233 10.71 -30.12 15.91
N SER A 234 11.57 -31.13 16.23
CA SER A 234 12.97 -30.88 16.56
C SER A 234 13.80 -30.32 15.41
N ASN A 235 13.43 -30.58 14.17
CA ASN A 235 14.18 -30.12 13.01
C ASN A 235 13.90 -28.64 12.64
N ILE A 236 12.86 -28.04 13.19
CA ILE A 236 12.57 -26.60 13.00
C ILE A 236 13.72 -25.71 13.45
N GLY A 237 14.43 -26.10 14.53
CA GLY A 237 15.54 -25.33 15.08
C GLY A 237 16.92 -25.74 14.54
N LEU A 238 17.02 -26.39 13.39
CA LEU A 238 18.33 -26.77 12.83
C LEU A 238 19.11 -25.52 12.41
N ASP A 239 20.32 -25.39 12.95
CA ASP A 239 21.28 -24.38 12.54
C ASP A 239 21.92 -24.75 11.20
N ARG A 240 21.86 -23.85 10.23
CA ARG A 240 22.41 -23.99 8.87
C ARG A 240 23.72 -23.19 8.66
N SER A 241 24.24 -22.53 9.70
CA SER A 241 25.49 -21.76 9.63
C SER A 241 26.74 -22.61 9.43
N GLY A 242 26.67 -23.89 9.78
CA GLY A 242 27.81 -24.80 9.87
C GLY A 242 28.41 -24.92 11.24
N ASN A 243 28.02 -24.10 12.23
CA ASN A 243 28.54 -24.14 13.59
C ASN A 243 27.89 -25.23 14.46
N GLY A 244 26.74 -25.77 14.04
CA GLY A 244 26.05 -26.85 14.76
C GLY A 244 25.28 -26.36 16.00
N HIS A 245 24.95 -25.08 16.08
CA HIS A 245 24.18 -24.52 17.21
C HIS A 245 22.67 -24.81 17.04
N HIS A 246 22.29 -26.09 16.94
CA HIS A 246 20.91 -26.48 16.80
C HIS A 246 20.05 -26.06 18.01
N PHE A 247 18.90 -25.49 17.75
CA PHE A 247 17.90 -25.05 18.73
C PHE A 247 16.98 -26.22 19.05
N ASN A 248 17.36 -27.07 19.97
CA ASN A 248 16.69 -28.35 20.23
C ASN A 248 15.51 -28.24 21.19
N ASN A 249 15.37 -27.12 21.91
CA ASN A 249 14.25 -26.88 22.81
C ASN A 249 13.16 -26.14 22.04
N VAL A 250 12.27 -26.91 21.42
CA VAL A 250 11.12 -26.39 20.65
C VAL A 250 9.86 -26.69 21.45
N SER A 251 9.13 -25.63 21.85
CA SER A 251 7.93 -25.74 22.67
C SER A 251 6.73 -25.09 21.98
N GLY A 252 5.57 -25.68 22.11
CA GLY A 252 4.29 -25.19 21.58
C GLY A 252 4.14 -25.23 20.05
N ILE A 253 5.22 -25.43 19.30
CA ILE A 253 5.21 -25.47 17.83
C ILE A 253 4.77 -26.84 17.34
N GLN A 254 3.90 -26.87 16.36
CA GLN A 254 3.41 -28.08 15.72
C GLN A 254 3.74 -28.08 14.21
N VAL A 255 4.12 -29.24 13.69
CA VAL A 255 4.41 -29.44 12.25
C VAL A 255 3.45 -30.45 11.61
N SER A 256 2.48 -30.97 12.37
CA SER A 256 1.46 -31.87 11.88
C SER A 256 0.45 -31.15 10.97
N ALA A 257 -0.16 -31.89 10.05
CA ALA A 257 -1.21 -31.34 9.19
C ALA A 257 -2.42 -30.82 10.00
N GLY A 258 -3.12 -29.85 9.44
CA GLY A 258 -4.32 -29.28 10.03
C GLY A 258 -4.16 -27.86 10.57
N THR A 259 -5.13 -27.38 11.32
CA THR A 259 -5.23 -25.98 11.79
C THR A 259 -4.12 -25.57 12.75
N GLY A 260 -3.51 -26.54 13.44
CA GLY A 260 -2.40 -26.32 14.37
C GLY A 260 -1.00 -26.27 13.75
N ASN A 261 -0.86 -26.48 12.43
CA ASN A 261 0.46 -26.46 11.79
C ASN A 261 1.07 -25.06 11.83
N ASP A 262 2.26 -24.93 12.41
CA ASP A 262 3.00 -23.67 12.56
C ASP A 262 4.15 -23.52 11.56
N SER A 263 4.51 -24.58 10.81
CA SER A 263 5.48 -24.49 9.73
C SER A 263 4.77 -24.21 8.41
N LEU A 264 4.81 -22.95 7.96
CA LEU A 264 3.98 -22.43 6.88
C LEU A 264 4.81 -22.05 5.65
N GLU A 265 4.16 -22.06 4.48
CA GLU A 265 4.72 -21.56 3.22
C GLU A 265 4.51 -20.04 3.03
N ASP A 266 3.84 -19.38 3.98
CA ASP A 266 3.76 -17.92 4.06
C ASP A 266 5.14 -17.36 4.42
N THR A 267 5.78 -16.72 3.46
CA THR A 267 7.18 -16.25 3.57
C THR A 267 7.33 -14.87 2.88
N PRO A 268 8.41 -14.15 3.14
CA PRO A 268 8.69 -12.90 2.41
C PRO A 268 8.71 -13.05 0.89
N THR A 269 9.02 -14.26 0.37
CA THR A 269 9.07 -14.55 -1.07
C THR A 269 7.81 -15.19 -1.63
N ASN A 270 6.85 -15.49 -0.79
CA ASN A 270 5.53 -15.98 -1.18
C ASN A 270 4.53 -15.67 -0.06
N ASN A 271 4.11 -14.43 0.04
CA ASN A 271 3.14 -14.00 1.04
C ASN A 271 1.76 -14.59 0.72
N PHE A 272 1.10 -15.16 1.72
CA PHE A 272 -0.26 -15.71 1.59
C PHE A 272 -1.30 -14.76 2.16
N CYS A 273 -2.52 -14.89 1.65
CA CYS A 273 -3.68 -14.24 2.25
C CYS A 273 -3.82 -14.66 3.71
N THR A 274 -4.19 -13.70 4.55
CA THR A 274 -4.60 -13.90 5.95
C THR A 274 -5.85 -13.08 6.21
N LEU A 275 -6.50 -13.25 7.35
CA LEU A 275 -7.56 -12.36 7.81
C LEU A 275 -6.93 -11.00 8.14
N ASN A 276 -7.57 -9.92 7.69
CA ASN A 276 -7.01 -8.58 7.78
C ASN A 276 -7.40 -7.91 9.10
N THR A 277 -6.46 -7.79 10.03
CA THR A 277 -6.70 -7.10 11.31
C THR A 277 -6.99 -5.61 11.13
N GLU A 278 -6.60 -5.04 9.99
CA GLU A 278 -6.86 -3.64 9.65
C GLU A 278 -8.25 -3.43 9.01
N ASP A 279 -8.94 -4.53 8.60
CA ASP A 279 -10.21 -4.49 7.89
C ASP A 279 -11.21 -5.47 8.51
N GLN A 280 -11.53 -5.20 9.77
CA GLN A 280 -12.38 -6.06 10.60
C GLN A 280 -13.36 -5.23 11.43
N TYR A 281 -14.42 -5.88 11.90
CA TYR A 281 -15.40 -5.31 12.81
C TYR A 281 -15.78 -6.31 13.89
N GLN A 282 -15.54 -5.99 15.17
CA GLN A 282 -15.88 -6.79 16.36
C GLN A 282 -15.38 -8.24 16.31
N THR A 283 -14.17 -8.46 15.81
CA THR A 283 -13.53 -9.77 15.76
C THR A 283 -12.40 -9.91 16.77
N SER A 284 -12.12 -11.16 17.18
CA SER A 284 -10.85 -11.56 17.79
C SER A 284 -10.11 -12.44 16.80
N ILE A 285 -9.03 -11.91 16.20
CA ILE A 285 -8.23 -12.61 15.19
C ILE A 285 -6.98 -13.17 15.87
N GLN A 286 -6.69 -14.45 15.65
CA GLN A 286 -5.65 -15.21 16.32
C GLN A 286 -4.93 -16.16 15.36
N ASN A 287 -3.96 -16.93 15.88
CA ASN A 287 -3.24 -17.97 15.15
C ASN A 287 -2.66 -17.50 13.83
N GLY A 288 -1.86 -16.42 13.86
CA GLY A 288 -1.26 -15.87 12.66
C GLY A 288 -2.29 -15.25 11.69
N CYS A 289 -3.36 -14.68 12.21
CA CYS A 289 -4.49 -14.17 11.41
C CYS A 289 -5.20 -15.24 10.57
N LEU A 290 -5.23 -16.49 11.05
CA LEU A 290 -5.92 -17.62 10.39
C LEU A 290 -7.13 -18.12 11.16
N THR A 291 -7.38 -17.61 12.35
CA THR A 291 -8.53 -17.95 13.19
C THR A 291 -9.26 -16.67 13.55
N VAL A 292 -10.57 -16.68 13.42
CA VAL A 292 -11.43 -15.61 13.93
C VAL A 292 -12.47 -16.17 14.87
N THR A 293 -12.63 -15.48 16.00
CA THR A 293 -13.68 -15.71 16.99
C THR A 293 -14.49 -14.43 17.10
N GLN A 294 -15.78 -14.57 17.26
CA GLN A 294 -16.65 -13.42 17.49
C GLN A 294 -16.33 -12.77 18.83
N ALA A 295 -16.01 -11.47 18.82
CA ALA A 295 -15.82 -10.67 20.02
C ALA A 295 -17.13 -9.99 20.45
N ALA A 296 -17.93 -9.52 19.49
CA ALA A 296 -19.28 -8.98 19.67
C ALA A 296 -20.11 -9.16 18.39
N ASP A 297 -21.41 -8.89 18.44
CA ASP A 297 -22.32 -9.02 17.31
C ASP A 297 -22.66 -7.64 16.73
N PRO A 298 -22.58 -7.45 15.39
CA PRO A 298 -22.10 -8.35 14.34
C PRO A 298 -20.57 -8.43 14.24
N CYS A 299 -20.02 -9.57 13.82
CA CYS A 299 -18.59 -9.81 13.71
C CYS A 299 -18.21 -10.10 12.26
N ARG A 300 -17.26 -9.35 11.70
CA ARG A 300 -16.90 -9.43 10.28
C ARG A 300 -15.42 -9.20 10.04
N VAL A 301 -14.87 -9.88 9.04
CA VAL A 301 -13.49 -9.63 8.57
C VAL A 301 -13.35 -10.03 7.11
N ARG A 302 -12.50 -9.27 6.38
CA ARG A 302 -12.03 -9.63 5.04
C ARG A 302 -10.62 -10.21 5.07
N GLY A 303 -10.25 -10.89 3.99
CA GLY A 303 -8.86 -11.31 3.76
C GLY A 303 -8.00 -10.15 3.27
N THR A 304 -6.67 -10.33 3.36
CA THR A 304 -5.69 -9.29 2.95
C THR A 304 -5.55 -9.15 1.44
N MET A 305 -5.87 -10.19 0.65
CA MET A 305 -5.64 -10.24 -0.80
C MET A 305 -6.91 -10.04 -1.61
N ILE A 306 -6.75 -9.42 -2.78
CA ILE A 306 -7.82 -9.13 -3.72
C ILE A 306 -7.78 -10.12 -4.87
N MET A 307 -8.89 -10.82 -5.10
CA MET A 307 -9.14 -11.64 -6.30
C MET A 307 -9.75 -10.74 -7.37
N LYS A 308 -8.97 -10.42 -8.41
CA LYS A 308 -9.39 -9.53 -9.49
C LYS A 308 -10.09 -10.29 -10.61
N PRO A 309 -10.95 -9.65 -11.41
CA PRO A 309 -11.47 -10.21 -12.65
C PRO A 309 -10.36 -10.69 -13.59
N ASN A 310 -10.61 -11.75 -14.33
CA ASN A 310 -9.70 -12.32 -15.35
C ASN A 310 -8.30 -12.71 -14.81
N THR A 311 -8.25 -13.27 -13.59
CA THR A 311 -6.98 -13.73 -12.97
C THR A 311 -6.95 -15.24 -12.70
N GLY A 312 -7.93 -15.97 -13.24
CA GLY A 312 -8.02 -17.44 -13.15
C GLY A 312 -8.88 -17.91 -11.97
N LYS A 313 -8.61 -19.13 -11.51
CA LYS A 313 -9.44 -19.80 -10.49
C LYS A 313 -8.79 -19.73 -9.13
N TRP A 314 -9.54 -19.29 -8.12
CA TRP A 314 -9.08 -19.09 -6.74
C TRP A 314 -9.78 -20.07 -5.81
N TYR A 315 -9.04 -20.64 -4.84
CA TYR A 315 -9.57 -21.61 -3.89
C TYR A 315 -9.05 -21.33 -2.47
N TYR A 316 -9.93 -21.38 -1.48
CA TYR A 316 -9.57 -21.35 -0.07
C TYR A 316 -10.62 -22.08 0.79
N GLU A 317 -10.21 -22.46 2.00
CA GLU A 317 -11.01 -23.27 2.92
C GLU A 317 -11.26 -22.54 4.24
N MET A 318 -12.40 -22.83 4.85
CA MET A 318 -12.77 -22.48 6.21
C MET A 318 -13.21 -23.75 6.96
N THR A 319 -12.57 -24.07 8.08
CA THR A 319 -12.98 -25.14 8.98
C THR A 319 -13.70 -24.54 10.17
N VAL A 320 -14.89 -25.08 10.46
CA VAL A 320 -15.72 -24.63 11.60
C VAL A 320 -15.21 -25.26 12.88
N GLY A 321 -14.80 -24.42 13.85
CA GLY A 321 -14.35 -24.87 15.17
C GLY A 321 -15.50 -25.03 16.17
N SER A 322 -16.30 -23.97 16.36
CA SER A 322 -17.42 -23.96 17.31
C SER A 322 -18.50 -22.95 16.92
N GLY A 323 -19.68 -23.02 17.56
CA GLY A 323 -20.80 -22.09 17.40
C GLY A 323 -21.89 -22.62 16.48
N ALA A 324 -22.84 -21.78 16.06
CA ALA A 324 -24.03 -22.20 15.31
C ALA A 324 -24.32 -21.36 14.05
N SER A 325 -23.76 -20.15 13.90
CA SER A 325 -24.08 -19.33 12.74
C SER A 325 -22.81 -18.76 12.09
N TYR A 326 -22.60 -19.17 10.86
CA TYR A 326 -21.43 -18.79 10.06
C TYR A 326 -21.88 -18.43 8.66
N ILE A 327 -21.30 -17.37 8.14
CA ILE A 327 -21.51 -16.92 6.78
C ILE A 327 -20.14 -16.82 6.14
N PHE A 328 -19.90 -17.67 5.13
CA PHE A 328 -18.60 -17.81 4.48
C PHE A 328 -18.71 -17.46 3.00
N GLY A 329 -17.75 -16.71 2.49
CA GLY A 329 -17.75 -16.35 1.08
C GLY A 329 -16.72 -15.29 0.75
N MET A 330 -17.09 -14.43 -0.19
CA MET A 330 -16.29 -13.30 -0.65
C MET A 330 -17.13 -12.01 -0.71
N LYS A 331 -16.47 -10.88 -0.60
CA LYS A 331 -17.10 -9.56 -0.61
C LYS A 331 -16.30 -8.58 -1.46
N SER A 332 -17.00 -7.68 -2.18
CA SER A 332 -16.35 -6.62 -2.93
C SER A 332 -15.55 -5.67 -2.01
N THR A 333 -14.55 -4.98 -2.57
CA THR A 333 -13.65 -4.12 -1.80
C THR A 333 -14.28 -2.80 -1.35
N LEU A 334 -15.50 -2.46 -1.78
CA LEU A 334 -16.09 -1.14 -1.62
C LEU A 334 -16.40 -0.76 -0.16
N ARG A 335 -16.95 -1.67 0.66
CA ARG A 335 -17.31 -1.37 2.05
C ARG A 335 -17.29 -2.62 2.94
N LEU A 336 -16.70 -2.50 4.14
CA LEU A 336 -17.00 -3.38 5.25
C LEU A 336 -18.06 -2.68 6.14
N GLY A 337 -19.34 -2.94 5.89
CA GLY A 337 -20.41 -2.24 6.60
C GLY A 337 -20.45 -2.55 8.11
N SER A 338 -21.06 -1.67 8.89
CA SER A 338 -21.37 -1.89 10.32
C SER A 338 -22.78 -2.47 10.55
N GLY A 339 -23.56 -2.67 9.48
CA GLY A 339 -24.94 -3.18 9.54
C GLY A 339 -25.04 -4.71 9.53
N THR A 340 -26.24 -5.27 9.61
CA THR A 340 -26.55 -6.69 9.44
C THR A 340 -26.25 -7.16 8.01
N SER A 341 -26.24 -8.49 7.74
CA SER A 341 -26.07 -9.08 6.40
C SER A 341 -26.91 -8.34 5.34
N GLY A 342 -26.35 -8.14 4.14
CA GLY A 342 -27.04 -7.45 3.04
C GLY A 342 -26.27 -6.26 2.49
N ASP A 343 -24.98 -6.14 2.75
CA ASP A 343 -24.16 -5.09 2.18
C ASP A 343 -23.79 -5.38 0.72
N GLU A 344 -23.57 -4.32 -0.05
CA GLU A 344 -23.18 -4.36 -1.47
C GLU A 344 -22.07 -5.40 -1.77
N GLY A 345 -22.30 -6.22 -2.80
CA GLY A 345 -21.26 -7.07 -3.39
C GLY A 345 -20.82 -8.28 -2.55
N GLU A 346 -21.63 -8.79 -1.62
CA GLU A 346 -21.32 -10.07 -0.95
C GLU A 346 -21.82 -11.27 -1.76
N ILE A 347 -21.02 -12.36 -1.77
CA ILE A 347 -21.37 -13.66 -2.30
C ILE A 347 -21.05 -14.69 -1.23
N CYS A 348 -22.08 -15.17 -0.53
CA CYS A 348 -21.91 -15.90 0.71
C CYS A 348 -22.79 -17.16 0.79
N TYR A 349 -22.32 -18.15 1.57
CA TYR A 349 -23.00 -19.39 1.91
C TYR A 349 -23.21 -19.47 3.42
N TYR A 350 -24.45 -19.71 3.84
CA TYR A 350 -24.91 -19.70 5.22
C TYR A 350 -24.91 -21.09 5.84
N GLY A 351 -24.18 -21.28 6.92
CA GLY A 351 -24.08 -22.58 7.59
C GLY A 351 -25.36 -23.06 8.23
N HIS A 352 -26.11 -22.20 8.90
CA HIS A 352 -27.26 -22.57 9.71
C HIS A 352 -28.51 -23.02 8.90
N ASN A 353 -28.67 -22.51 7.66
CA ASN A 353 -29.86 -22.80 6.86
C ASN A 353 -29.55 -23.29 5.43
N GLY A 354 -28.28 -23.33 5.03
CA GLY A 354 -27.89 -23.77 3.69
C GLY A 354 -28.20 -22.78 2.56
N ASN A 355 -28.59 -21.54 2.86
CA ASN A 355 -28.89 -20.54 1.85
C ASN A 355 -27.61 -19.93 1.27
N LYS A 356 -27.71 -19.39 0.05
CA LYS A 356 -26.76 -18.41 -0.49
C LYS A 356 -27.37 -17.01 -0.39
N ASN A 357 -26.51 -16.03 -0.13
CA ASN A 357 -26.83 -14.60 -0.20
C ASN A 357 -25.97 -13.93 -1.24
N ILE A 358 -26.63 -13.15 -2.11
CA ILE A 358 -25.99 -12.34 -3.14
C ILE A 358 -26.39 -10.88 -2.88
N GLY A 359 -25.41 -10.06 -2.52
CA GLY A 359 -25.59 -8.62 -2.31
C GLY A 359 -25.56 -7.87 -3.64
N ASN A 360 -26.58 -7.08 -3.89
CA ASN A 360 -26.69 -6.23 -5.07
C ASN A 360 -26.02 -4.88 -4.86
N ASP A 361 -25.81 -4.11 -5.93
CA ASP A 361 -25.15 -2.79 -5.89
C ASP A 361 -26.01 -1.70 -5.25
N ASP A 362 -27.31 -1.94 -5.10
CA ASP A 362 -28.25 -1.04 -4.42
C ASP A 362 -28.33 -1.26 -2.90
N GLY A 363 -27.50 -2.17 -2.37
CA GLY A 363 -27.49 -2.55 -0.94
C GLY A 363 -28.56 -3.56 -0.56
N SER A 364 -29.37 -4.03 -1.51
CA SER A 364 -30.29 -5.13 -1.28
C SER A 364 -29.59 -6.49 -1.35
N THR A 365 -30.20 -7.52 -0.76
CA THR A 365 -29.66 -8.89 -0.77
C THR A 365 -30.70 -9.87 -1.27
N THR A 366 -30.28 -10.75 -2.16
CA THR A 366 -31.09 -11.89 -2.59
C THR A 366 -30.68 -13.14 -1.84
N SER A 367 -31.59 -13.70 -1.02
CA SER A 367 -31.37 -14.96 -0.28
C SER A 367 -32.18 -16.09 -0.93
N SER A 368 -31.56 -17.25 -1.12
CA SER A 368 -32.25 -18.43 -1.68
C SER A 368 -31.63 -19.74 -1.18
N SER A 369 -32.45 -20.83 -1.16
CA SER A 369 -31.95 -22.17 -0.84
C SER A 369 -30.87 -22.59 -1.82
N TYR A 370 -29.77 -23.19 -1.29
CA TYR A 370 -28.62 -23.49 -2.11
C TYR A 370 -27.98 -24.84 -1.80
N GLY A 371 -27.49 -25.07 -0.59
CA GLY A 371 -26.70 -26.23 -0.23
C GLY A 371 -27.06 -26.83 1.11
N ALA A 372 -26.28 -27.78 1.56
CA ALA A 372 -26.43 -28.41 2.87
C ALA A 372 -26.01 -27.48 3.99
N THR A 373 -26.66 -27.52 5.14
CA THR A 373 -26.18 -26.86 6.38
C THR A 373 -24.80 -27.37 6.79
N TYR A 374 -23.99 -26.54 7.44
CA TYR A 374 -22.69 -26.97 7.97
C TYR A 374 -22.49 -26.49 9.42
N THR A 375 -21.68 -27.23 10.19
CA THR A 375 -21.54 -27.10 11.64
C THR A 375 -20.08 -27.38 12.08
N ALA A 376 -19.83 -27.35 13.38
CA ALA A 376 -18.51 -27.63 13.96
C ALA A 376 -17.92 -28.95 13.42
N GLY A 377 -16.66 -28.91 13.01
CA GLY A 377 -15.92 -29.99 12.38
C GLY A 377 -16.04 -30.05 10.85
N ASP A 378 -17.02 -29.40 10.25
CA ASP A 378 -17.12 -29.32 8.78
C ASP A 378 -16.06 -28.33 8.19
N THR A 379 -15.54 -28.70 7.02
CA THR A 379 -14.71 -27.81 6.20
C THR A 379 -15.52 -27.35 4.97
N VAL A 380 -15.64 -26.06 4.82
CA VAL A 380 -16.31 -25.42 3.69
C VAL A 380 -15.26 -24.74 2.82
N ALA A 381 -15.37 -24.86 1.51
CA ALA A 381 -14.45 -24.22 0.57
C ALA A 381 -15.21 -23.40 -0.48
N ILE A 382 -14.51 -22.45 -1.07
CA ILE A 382 -14.99 -21.69 -2.22
C ILE A 382 -14.04 -21.93 -3.40
N LEU A 383 -14.62 -22.10 -4.59
CA LEU A 383 -13.94 -21.99 -5.87
C LEU A 383 -14.54 -20.77 -6.59
N TYR A 384 -13.71 -19.77 -6.85
CA TYR A 384 -14.06 -18.61 -7.65
C TYR A 384 -13.29 -18.62 -8.96
N ASP A 385 -14.00 -18.81 -10.07
CA ASP A 385 -13.50 -18.65 -11.43
C ASP A 385 -13.67 -17.19 -11.86
N SER A 386 -12.65 -16.40 -11.70
CA SER A 386 -12.71 -14.95 -11.98
C SER A 386 -12.76 -14.62 -13.46
N ASP A 387 -12.45 -15.57 -14.35
CA ASP A 387 -12.54 -15.38 -15.80
C ASP A 387 -14.00 -15.52 -16.27
N ALA A 388 -14.72 -16.53 -15.75
CA ALA A 388 -16.14 -16.75 -16.04
C ALA A 388 -17.07 -15.95 -15.11
N GLY A 389 -16.59 -15.53 -13.94
CA GLY A 389 -17.40 -14.98 -12.87
C GLY A 389 -18.21 -16.03 -12.10
N ASP A 390 -17.82 -17.30 -12.16
CA ASP A 390 -18.54 -18.41 -11.54
C ASP A 390 -18.04 -18.67 -10.12
N VAL A 391 -18.97 -18.80 -9.17
CA VAL A 391 -18.68 -19.12 -7.78
C VAL A 391 -19.34 -20.43 -7.38
N TYR A 392 -18.55 -21.35 -6.82
CA TYR A 392 -18.98 -22.62 -6.28
C TYR A 392 -18.57 -22.75 -4.82
N PHE A 393 -19.46 -23.29 -3.98
CA PHE A 393 -19.11 -23.69 -2.62
C PHE A 393 -19.04 -25.21 -2.51
N TYR A 394 -18.20 -25.68 -1.60
CA TYR A 394 -18.01 -27.08 -1.27
C TYR A 394 -18.23 -27.31 0.23
N LYS A 395 -18.83 -28.43 0.61
CA LYS A 395 -18.87 -28.92 1.99
C LYS A 395 -18.20 -30.27 2.05
N ASN A 396 -17.15 -30.43 2.85
CA ASN A 396 -16.43 -31.68 3.03
C ASN A 396 -16.11 -32.35 1.67
N ASN A 397 -15.53 -31.59 0.76
CA ASN A 397 -15.19 -31.98 -0.62
C ASN A 397 -16.37 -32.22 -1.57
N THR A 398 -17.61 -32.01 -1.13
CA THR A 398 -18.79 -32.19 -1.97
C THR A 398 -19.26 -30.81 -2.49
N SER A 399 -19.29 -30.64 -3.83
CA SER A 399 -19.79 -29.42 -4.45
C SER A 399 -21.29 -29.23 -4.13
N GLN A 400 -21.61 -27.97 -3.77
CA GLN A 400 -23.00 -27.56 -3.55
C GLN A 400 -23.65 -26.98 -4.82
N GLY A 401 -22.91 -26.99 -5.96
CA GLY A 401 -23.37 -26.46 -7.24
C GLY A 401 -22.94 -25.01 -7.47
N LEU A 402 -23.41 -24.43 -8.60
CA LEU A 402 -23.12 -23.04 -8.95
C LEU A 402 -23.92 -22.09 -8.06
N ALA A 403 -23.24 -21.20 -7.35
CA ALA A 403 -23.88 -20.20 -6.52
C ALA A 403 -24.33 -18.97 -7.34
N ILE A 404 -23.44 -18.46 -8.19
CA ILE A 404 -23.68 -17.33 -9.10
C ILE A 404 -22.75 -17.45 -10.30
N SER A 405 -23.13 -16.87 -11.44
CA SER A 405 -22.25 -16.59 -12.59
C SER A 405 -22.23 -15.11 -12.90
N GLY A 406 -21.19 -14.65 -13.62
CA GLY A 406 -21.01 -13.25 -14.00
C GLY A 406 -20.47 -12.36 -12.88
N ALA A 407 -19.92 -12.92 -11.80
CA ALA A 407 -19.25 -12.18 -10.73
C ALA A 407 -17.81 -11.82 -11.12
N ASN A 408 -17.59 -11.24 -12.30
CA ASN A 408 -16.27 -10.84 -12.82
C ASN A 408 -16.20 -9.36 -13.18
N ASP A 409 -17.05 -8.56 -12.57
CA ASP A 409 -17.14 -7.10 -12.74
C ASP A 409 -16.47 -6.31 -11.61
N LYS A 410 -16.12 -6.96 -10.51
CA LYS A 410 -15.59 -6.33 -9.29
C LYS A 410 -14.35 -7.05 -8.74
N ASP A 411 -13.61 -6.32 -7.93
CA ASP A 411 -12.56 -6.82 -7.06
C ASP A 411 -13.19 -7.47 -5.82
N TYR A 412 -12.86 -8.73 -5.51
CA TYR A 412 -13.38 -9.47 -4.35
C TYR A 412 -12.27 -9.84 -3.37
N GLN A 413 -12.60 -9.88 -2.08
CA GLN A 413 -11.73 -10.40 -1.01
C GLN A 413 -12.43 -11.56 -0.30
N PRO A 414 -11.68 -12.54 0.25
CA PRO A 414 -12.25 -13.51 1.19
C PRO A 414 -13.02 -12.79 2.30
N TYR A 415 -14.14 -13.36 2.71
CA TYR A 415 -15.01 -12.73 3.69
C TYR A 415 -15.65 -13.76 4.61
N VAL A 416 -15.80 -13.38 5.87
CA VAL A 416 -16.59 -14.11 6.84
C VAL A 416 -17.40 -13.15 7.72
N TYR A 417 -18.62 -13.55 8.00
CA TYR A 417 -19.49 -12.97 8.99
C TYR A 417 -19.87 -14.01 10.01
N LEU A 418 -19.72 -13.70 11.28
CA LEU A 418 -20.08 -14.54 12.41
C LEU A 418 -21.21 -13.87 13.18
N ASP A 419 -22.27 -14.63 13.42
CA ASP A 419 -23.48 -14.16 14.09
C ASP A 419 -23.73 -14.96 15.37
N ASN A 420 -24.23 -14.31 16.42
CA ASN A 420 -24.36 -14.93 17.72
C ASN A 420 -25.75 -15.57 17.92
N TYR A 421 -25.82 -16.86 17.67
CA TYR A 421 -26.96 -17.67 18.09
C TYR A 421 -26.57 -18.60 19.27
N GLY A 422 -26.13 -17.99 20.38
CA GLY A 422 -25.87 -18.70 21.65
C GLY A 422 -24.40 -18.90 21.98
N THR A 423 -23.66 -19.74 21.28
CA THR A 423 -22.22 -19.93 21.52
C THR A 423 -21.42 -19.14 20.50
N ALA A 424 -20.46 -18.35 20.96
CA ALA A 424 -19.59 -17.55 20.09
C ALA A 424 -18.91 -18.43 19.04
N PRO A 425 -19.12 -18.15 17.75
CA PRO A 425 -18.54 -18.95 16.68
C PRO A 425 -17.03 -18.71 16.58
N ASN A 426 -16.33 -19.80 16.23
CA ASN A 426 -14.90 -19.83 15.96
C ASN A 426 -14.67 -20.56 14.64
N VAL A 427 -13.89 -19.98 13.74
CA VAL A 427 -13.57 -20.58 12.45
C VAL A 427 -12.09 -20.40 12.09
N HIS A 428 -11.56 -21.38 11.35
CA HIS A 428 -10.16 -21.45 10.95
C HIS A 428 -10.03 -21.40 9.44
N PHE A 429 -9.20 -20.51 8.92
CA PHE A 429 -8.96 -20.34 7.47
C PHE A 429 -7.68 -21.06 7.03
N ASN A 430 -7.71 -21.52 5.79
CA ASN A 430 -6.56 -21.97 5.04
C ASN A 430 -6.63 -21.39 3.63
N PHE A 431 -5.69 -20.51 3.30
CA PHE A 431 -5.58 -19.89 1.99
C PHE A 431 -4.52 -20.57 1.10
N GLY A 432 -3.95 -21.71 1.59
CA GLY A 432 -2.95 -22.52 0.93
C GLY A 432 -1.55 -22.45 1.55
N GLN A 433 -1.33 -21.61 2.58
CA GLN A 433 -0.05 -21.55 3.31
C GLN A 433 0.32 -22.85 4.05
N ARG A 434 -0.60 -23.76 4.17
CA ARG A 434 -0.44 -25.16 4.61
C ARG A 434 -1.23 -26.07 3.68
N PRO A 435 -1.01 -27.39 3.68
CA PRO A 435 -1.80 -28.31 2.85
C PRO A 435 -3.30 -28.11 3.07
N PHE A 436 -4.05 -28.05 1.99
CA PHE A 436 -5.52 -28.02 2.05
C PHE A 436 -6.07 -29.32 2.64
N ALA A 437 -7.22 -29.24 3.31
CA ALA A 437 -7.91 -30.42 3.82
C ALA A 437 -8.37 -31.33 2.66
N TYR A 438 -8.70 -30.74 1.52
CA TYR A 438 -9.15 -31.45 0.33
C TYR A 438 -8.35 -30.98 -0.90
N THR A 439 -8.25 -31.88 -1.89
CA THR A 439 -7.62 -31.53 -3.17
C THR A 439 -8.44 -30.46 -3.88
N PRO A 440 -7.89 -29.29 -4.18
CA PRO A 440 -8.60 -28.25 -4.91
C PRO A 440 -9.04 -28.72 -6.31
N PRO A 441 -10.13 -28.18 -6.85
CA PRO A 441 -10.53 -28.44 -8.24
C PRO A 441 -9.42 -28.06 -9.23
N ALA A 442 -9.39 -28.74 -10.40
CA ALA A 442 -8.37 -28.57 -11.41
C ALA A 442 -8.23 -27.09 -11.85
N GLY A 443 -7.00 -26.61 -11.86
CA GLY A 443 -6.66 -25.23 -12.22
C GLY A 443 -6.88 -24.19 -11.11
N ALA A 444 -7.39 -24.60 -9.96
CA ALA A 444 -7.57 -23.71 -8.81
C ALA A 444 -6.22 -23.39 -8.15
N LYS A 445 -6.04 -22.13 -7.75
CA LYS A 445 -4.84 -21.58 -7.13
C LYS A 445 -5.11 -21.18 -5.70
N ALA A 446 -4.12 -21.35 -4.83
CA ALA A 446 -4.07 -20.76 -3.49
C ALA A 446 -3.91 -19.23 -3.58
N LEU A 447 -4.43 -18.53 -2.57
CA LEU A 447 -4.32 -17.08 -2.50
C LEU A 447 -2.95 -16.68 -1.96
N SER A 448 -1.98 -16.54 -2.85
CA SER A 448 -0.62 -16.11 -2.53
C SER A 448 -0.07 -15.15 -3.58
N SER A 449 0.93 -14.37 -3.19
CA SER A 449 1.56 -13.37 -4.04
C SER A 449 2.15 -13.99 -5.32
N LYS A 450 2.78 -15.17 -5.24
CA LYS A 450 3.28 -15.89 -6.42
C LYS A 450 2.17 -16.27 -7.40
N ASN A 451 1.00 -16.66 -6.91
CA ASN A 451 -0.13 -17.03 -7.75
C ASN A 451 -0.86 -15.80 -8.34
N MET A 452 -0.76 -14.66 -7.66
CA MET A 452 -1.33 -13.37 -8.09
C MET A 452 -0.37 -12.57 -8.97
N ALA A 453 0.91 -12.95 -9.01
CA ALA A 453 1.89 -12.30 -9.86
C ALA A 453 1.44 -12.37 -11.32
N THR A 454 1.31 -11.22 -11.93
CA THR A 454 1.14 -11.16 -13.39
C THR A 454 2.49 -11.47 -14.02
N PRO A 455 2.60 -12.50 -14.86
CA PRO A 455 3.83 -12.68 -15.65
C PRO A 455 4.19 -11.36 -16.33
N VAL A 456 5.47 -11.08 -16.50
CA VAL A 456 5.98 -9.88 -17.18
C VAL A 456 5.51 -9.90 -18.66
N ALA A 457 4.22 -9.76 -18.88
CA ALA A 457 3.66 -9.34 -20.15
C ALA A 457 3.86 -7.82 -20.20
N ALA A 458 4.34 -7.34 -21.33
CA ALA A 458 4.57 -5.93 -21.60
C ALA A 458 3.50 -5.02 -20.97
N GLY A 459 3.88 -4.26 -19.93
CA GLY A 459 2.95 -3.30 -19.34
C GLY A 459 2.93 -3.15 -17.81
N VAL A 460 3.77 -3.87 -17.05
CA VAL A 460 3.89 -3.58 -15.62
C VAL A 460 4.46 -2.17 -15.46
N VAL A 461 3.66 -1.29 -14.87
CA VAL A 461 4.08 0.07 -14.58
C VAL A 461 5.04 0.02 -13.37
N GLU A 462 6.29 0.43 -13.57
CA GLU A 462 7.19 0.73 -12.47
C GLU A 462 6.75 2.07 -11.87
N PRO A 463 6.16 2.12 -10.64
CA PRO A 463 5.54 3.35 -10.13
C PRO A 463 6.46 4.57 -10.19
N ASN A 464 7.72 4.42 -9.80
CA ASN A 464 8.73 5.48 -9.77
C ASN A 464 9.16 6.00 -11.15
N ARG A 465 8.67 5.40 -12.25
CA ARG A 465 8.85 5.87 -13.63
C ARG A 465 7.71 6.75 -14.12
N PHE A 466 6.59 6.79 -13.39
CA PHE A 466 5.39 7.52 -13.81
C PHE A 466 4.86 8.48 -12.77
N PHE A 467 5.21 8.26 -11.49
CA PHE A 467 4.90 9.16 -10.38
C PHE A 467 6.01 9.15 -9.36
N ASP A 468 6.41 10.33 -8.87
CA ASP A 468 7.27 10.44 -7.69
C ASP A 468 7.01 11.76 -6.96
N THR A 469 7.41 11.81 -5.71
CA THR A 469 7.39 12.98 -4.84
C THR A 469 8.81 13.36 -4.47
N ILE A 470 9.15 14.64 -4.59
CA ILE A 470 10.47 15.15 -4.21
C ILE A 470 10.33 16.35 -3.26
N THR A 471 11.19 16.41 -2.27
CA THR A 471 11.31 17.56 -1.36
C THR A 471 12.63 18.28 -1.61
N TYR A 472 12.60 19.62 -1.59
CA TYR A 472 13.78 20.46 -1.82
C TYR A 472 13.69 21.77 -1.05
N THR A 473 14.81 22.51 -1.02
CA THR A 473 14.87 23.87 -0.48
C THR A 473 15.02 24.85 -1.63
N GLY A 474 14.21 25.90 -1.67
CA GLY A 474 14.33 26.98 -2.65
C GLY A 474 15.61 27.80 -2.44
N ASP A 475 16.23 28.20 -3.53
CA ASP A 475 17.46 29.05 -3.52
C ASP A 475 17.22 30.48 -4.02
N GLY A 476 15.99 30.75 -4.52
CA GLY A 476 15.63 32.05 -5.09
C GLY A 476 16.31 32.37 -6.42
N ALA A 477 17.05 31.44 -7.01
CA ALA A 477 17.71 31.64 -8.29
C ALA A 477 16.73 31.54 -9.45
N SER A 478 17.04 32.20 -10.55
CA SER A 478 16.24 32.16 -11.80
C SER A 478 16.35 30.82 -12.56
N GLU A 479 17.27 29.96 -12.17
CA GLU A 479 17.55 28.67 -12.81
C GLU A 479 17.89 27.63 -11.71
N HIS A 480 16.89 27.13 -11.01
CA HIS A 480 17.08 26.14 -9.97
C HIS A 480 16.71 24.72 -10.48
N PRO A 481 17.66 23.87 -10.85
CA PRO A 481 17.40 22.51 -11.28
C PRO A 481 17.11 21.62 -10.08
N ILE A 482 15.93 21.00 -10.06
CA ILE A 482 15.53 19.98 -9.10
C ILE A 482 15.70 18.60 -9.76
N THR A 483 16.49 17.74 -9.13
CA THR A 483 16.88 16.41 -9.65
C THR A 483 16.49 15.31 -8.67
N GLY A 484 16.41 14.06 -9.15
CA GLY A 484 16.13 12.88 -8.33
C GLY A 484 14.86 12.13 -8.70
N LEU A 485 14.14 12.57 -9.75
CA LEU A 485 13.04 11.79 -10.33
C LEU A 485 13.60 10.63 -11.18
N GLY A 486 12.85 9.53 -11.27
CA GLY A 486 13.16 8.39 -12.13
C GLY A 486 12.77 8.59 -13.61
N PHE A 487 12.24 9.77 -13.97
CA PHE A 487 11.67 10.08 -15.29
C PHE A 487 11.71 11.56 -15.60
N LYS A 488 11.48 11.91 -16.87
CA LYS A 488 11.16 13.26 -17.31
C LYS A 488 9.69 13.56 -17.02
N PRO A 489 9.33 14.53 -16.15
CA PRO A 489 7.95 14.81 -15.83
C PRO A 489 7.21 15.49 -17.00
N ASP A 490 5.90 15.26 -17.08
CA ASP A 490 4.97 15.97 -17.96
C ASP A 490 4.01 16.88 -17.18
N MET A 491 3.92 16.69 -15.87
CA MET A 491 3.22 17.58 -14.96
C MET A 491 3.94 17.62 -13.61
N ILE A 492 4.04 18.80 -13.04
CA ILE A 492 4.48 19.02 -11.66
C ILE A 492 3.48 19.89 -10.91
N TRP A 493 3.23 19.52 -9.67
CA TRP A 493 2.44 20.27 -8.72
C TRP A 493 3.29 20.53 -7.48
N VAL A 494 3.52 21.81 -7.15
CA VAL A 494 4.45 22.24 -6.11
C VAL A 494 3.73 22.97 -4.99
N LYS A 495 4.21 22.82 -3.75
CA LYS A 495 3.71 23.55 -2.58
C LYS A 495 4.85 23.84 -1.59
N ALA A 496 4.89 25.05 -1.07
CA ALA A 496 5.74 25.40 0.07
C ALA A 496 5.24 24.68 1.33
N ARG A 497 6.17 24.12 2.11
CA ARG A 497 5.92 23.33 3.30
C ARG A 497 5.93 24.13 4.59
N ASN A 498 6.84 25.10 4.70
CA ASN A 498 7.14 25.81 5.94
C ASN A 498 6.72 27.29 5.92
N TYR A 499 5.94 27.72 4.92
CA TYR A 499 5.55 29.11 4.79
C TYR A 499 4.09 29.25 4.37
N ASP A 500 3.32 29.97 5.20
CA ASP A 500 1.94 30.36 4.89
C ASP A 500 1.89 31.39 3.77
N TYR A 501 0.72 31.54 3.16
CA TYR A 501 0.45 32.50 2.07
C TYR A 501 1.17 32.21 0.74
N THR A 502 1.80 31.03 0.61
CA THR A 502 2.35 30.58 -0.68
C THR A 502 1.31 29.71 -1.39
N ASN A 503 0.90 30.14 -2.58
CA ASN A 503 -0.03 29.41 -3.40
C ASN A 503 0.57 28.09 -3.88
N HIS A 504 -0.28 27.12 -4.21
CA HIS A 504 0.11 25.97 -5.00
C HIS A 504 0.49 26.41 -6.40
N GLY A 505 1.53 25.82 -6.97
CA GLY A 505 1.92 26.02 -8.37
C GLY A 505 1.76 24.72 -9.15
N LEU A 506 1.05 24.75 -10.28
CA LEU A 506 0.90 23.61 -11.18
C LEU A 506 1.29 24.01 -12.59
N THR A 507 2.13 23.21 -13.23
CA THR A 507 2.52 23.37 -14.64
C THR A 507 2.67 22.01 -15.32
N ASP A 508 2.56 22.00 -16.64
CA ASP A 508 2.66 20.78 -17.45
C ASP A 508 3.41 20.99 -18.77
N GLY A 509 3.70 19.87 -19.44
CA GLY A 509 4.44 19.83 -20.69
C GLY A 509 3.61 20.11 -21.95
N VAL A 510 2.30 20.31 -21.83
CA VAL A 510 1.40 20.59 -22.97
C VAL A 510 1.15 22.08 -23.13
N LYS A 511 1.06 22.82 -22.03
CA LYS A 511 0.86 24.27 -22.05
C LYS A 511 2.19 24.99 -22.21
N PHE A 512 2.29 25.89 -23.17
CA PHE A 512 3.40 26.80 -23.36
C PHE A 512 2.95 28.15 -23.90
N ASP A 513 3.70 29.18 -23.59
CA ASP A 513 3.47 30.51 -24.18
C ASP A 513 3.96 30.48 -25.63
N PRO A 514 3.13 30.83 -26.63
CA PRO A 514 3.55 30.88 -28.04
C PRO A 514 4.71 31.81 -28.31
N SER A 515 4.87 32.87 -27.52
CA SER A 515 6.00 33.83 -27.62
C SER A 515 7.28 33.29 -26.98
N TYR A 516 7.15 32.29 -26.06
CA TYR A 516 8.27 31.67 -25.36
C TYR A 516 8.01 30.17 -25.25
N PRO A 517 8.09 29.41 -26.33
CA PRO A 517 7.64 28.01 -26.40
C PRO A 517 8.49 27.07 -25.53
N THR A 518 9.61 27.54 -25.00
CA THR A 518 10.47 26.78 -24.07
C THR A 518 10.10 26.99 -22.60
N ASN A 519 9.20 27.93 -22.29
CA ASN A 519 8.85 28.29 -20.93
C ASN A 519 7.46 27.72 -20.58
N ARG A 520 7.25 27.34 -19.34
CA ARG A 520 6.02 26.76 -18.84
C ARG A 520 5.28 27.75 -17.94
N THR A 521 4.05 28.03 -18.30
CA THR A 521 3.11 28.87 -17.55
C THR A 521 2.63 28.17 -16.29
N MET A 522 2.04 28.91 -15.36
CA MET A 522 1.58 28.37 -14.08
C MET A 522 0.09 28.60 -13.88
N LEU A 523 -0.56 27.59 -13.30
CA LEU A 523 -1.90 27.67 -12.73
C LEU A 523 -1.82 27.48 -11.21
N TYR A 524 -2.79 28.04 -10.49
CA TYR A 524 -2.86 27.97 -9.03
C TYR A 524 -4.06 27.09 -8.61
N PRO A 525 -3.83 25.84 -8.17
CA PRO A 525 -4.90 24.94 -7.72
C PRO A 525 -5.80 25.50 -6.62
N ASN A 526 -5.29 26.38 -5.77
CA ASN A 526 -6.04 27.01 -4.68
C ASN A 526 -6.73 28.33 -5.06
N LEU A 527 -6.61 28.80 -6.29
CA LEU A 527 -7.16 30.08 -6.75
C LEU A 527 -7.99 29.91 -8.03
N THR A 528 -8.85 30.89 -8.27
CA THR A 528 -9.62 31.00 -9.52
C THR A 528 -8.85 31.61 -10.67
N ASN A 529 -7.68 32.20 -10.44
CA ASN A 529 -6.91 33.00 -11.41
C ASN A 529 -6.76 32.28 -12.76
N ALA A 530 -6.78 33.06 -13.83
CA ALA A 530 -6.36 32.62 -15.15
C ALA A 530 -4.89 32.22 -15.17
N GLU A 531 -4.45 31.59 -16.25
CA GLU A 531 -3.07 31.19 -16.44
C GLU A 531 -2.11 32.40 -16.44
N THR A 532 -1.00 32.29 -15.72
CA THR A 532 -0.02 33.37 -15.67
C THR A 532 0.73 33.45 -17.01
N GLY A 533 0.76 34.65 -17.62
CA GLY A 533 1.57 34.96 -18.78
C GLY A 533 2.52 36.14 -18.50
N GLY A 534 3.28 36.60 -19.52
CA GLY A 534 3.99 37.88 -19.48
C GLY A 534 5.27 37.95 -18.65
N GLY A 535 6.02 36.83 -18.52
CA GLY A 535 7.33 36.81 -17.86
C GLY A 535 7.37 36.10 -16.51
N ASN A 536 6.23 35.80 -15.90
CA ASN A 536 6.13 35.02 -14.66
C ASN A 536 6.00 33.51 -14.95
N TYR A 537 7.08 32.92 -15.46
CA TYR A 537 7.12 31.49 -15.75
C TYR A 537 7.46 30.71 -14.50
N PHE A 538 6.86 29.51 -14.38
CA PHE A 538 7.13 28.62 -13.26
C PHE A 538 8.33 27.71 -13.52
N ALA A 539 8.39 27.12 -14.70
CA ALA A 539 9.53 26.35 -15.16
C ALA A 539 10.03 26.91 -16.49
N MET A 540 11.33 26.98 -16.67
CA MET A 540 11.96 27.63 -17.82
C MET A 540 13.18 26.88 -18.30
N LYS A 541 13.52 27.12 -19.58
CA LYS A 541 14.80 26.70 -20.14
C LYS A 541 15.95 27.52 -19.56
N THR A 542 17.01 26.83 -19.14
CA THR A 542 18.19 27.53 -18.57
C THR A 542 19.01 28.24 -19.64
N SER A 543 19.82 29.23 -19.23
CA SER A 543 20.82 29.90 -20.05
C SER A 543 21.83 28.92 -20.65
N THR A 544 22.06 27.76 -19.98
CA THR A 544 22.93 26.66 -20.46
C THR A 544 22.23 25.70 -21.40
N GLY A 545 20.96 25.96 -21.75
CA GLY A 545 20.17 25.15 -22.68
C GLY A 545 19.42 23.96 -22.08
N LYS A 546 19.37 23.82 -20.74
CA LYS A 546 18.57 22.75 -20.08
C LYS A 546 17.09 23.06 -20.18
N GLU A 547 16.32 22.09 -20.63
CA GLU A 547 14.85 22.24 -20.80
C GLU A 547 14.13 22.41 -19.46
N PRO A 548 12.92 23.00 -19.42
CA PRO A 548 12.11 23.14 -18.22
C PRO A 548 11.86 21.80 -17.52
N PHE A 549 11.58 20.76 -18.32
CA PHE A 549 11.48 19.37 -17.88
C PHE A 549 12.55 18.54 -18.58
N PHE A 550 13.34 17.81 -17.82
CA PHE A 550 14.45 17.01 -18.33
C PHE A 550 14.45 15.62 -17.67
N GLU A 551 15.22 14.71 -18.24
CA GLU A 551 15.33 13.37 -17.66
C GLU A 551 15.88 13.43 -16.24
N GLY A 552 15.09 12.94 -15.28
CA GLY A 552 15.41 12.95 -13.86
C GLY A 552 15.05 14.23 -13.11
N GLY A 553 14.31 15.19 -13.71
CA GLY A 553 13.94 16.41 -12.98
C GLY A 553 13.32 17.55 -13.79
N PHE A 554 13.34 18.73 -13.19
CA PHE A 554 12.80 19.98 -13.76
C PHE A 554 13.57 21.20 -13.29
N THR A 555 13.47 22.32 -14.00
CA THR A 555 14.13 23.59 -13.65
C THR A 555 13.08 24.63 -13.26
N LEU A 556 13.17 25.18 -12.07
CA LEU A 556 12.31 26.26 -11.59
C LEU A 556 12.92 27.62 -11.84
N ASN A 557 12.03 28.60 -12.08
CA ASN A 557 12.38 30.03 -12.10
C ASN A 557 12.33 30.59 -10.67
N ASN A 558 12.84 31.82 -10.51
CA ASN A 558 12.67 32.65 -9.32
C ASN A 558 11.17 32.98 -9.13
N ASN A 559 10.43 32.08 -8.53
CA ASN A 559 9.00 32.23 -8.27
C ASN A 559 8.70 31.85 -6.81
N THR A 560 7.94 32.71 -6.13
CA THR A 560 7.60 32.53 -4.71
C THR A 560 6.82 31.24 -4.44
N SER A 561 6.01 30.78 -5.40
CA SER A 561 5.23 29.55 -5.26
C SER A 561 6.04 28.25 -5.44
N GLY A 562 7.27 28.33 -5.96
CA GLY A 562 8.08 27.14 -6.21
C GLY A 562 9.55 27.25 -5.78
N ASN A 563 10.12 28.45 -5.67
CA ASN A 563 11.58 28.61 -5.46
C ASN A 563 11.96 29.81 -4.57
N ASN A 564 11.13 30.19 -3.61
CA ASN A 564 11.50 31.24 -2.65
C ASN A 564 12.68 30.81 -1.79
N ASN A 565 13.69 31.66 -1.67
CA ASN A 565 14.96 31.39 -0.99
C ASN A 565 14.73 30.96 0.48
N GLY A 566 15.31 29.84 0.87
CA GLY A 566 15.25 29.29 2.23
C GLY A 566 13.95 28.59 2.60
N ASN A 567 12.90 28.64 1.77
CA ASN A 567 11.69 27.88 2.00
C ASN A 567 11.87 26.42 1.58
N THR A 568 11.23 25.51 2.30
CA THR A 568 11.17 24.10 1.92
C THR A 568 9.91 23.82 1.09
N PHE A 569 10.04 22.98 0.09
CA PHE A 569 9.00 22.65 -0.86
C PHE A 569 8.79 21.14 -0.99
N VAL A 570 7.62 20.76 -1.47
CA VAL A 570 7.32 19.45 -2.00
C VAL A 570 6.84 19.62 -3.44
N ALA A 571 7.29 18.75 -4.33
CA ALA A 571 6.78 18.63 -5.69
C ALA A 571 6.29 17.20 -5.92
N TRP A 572 5.08 17.08 -6.45
CA TRP A 572 4.49 15.85 -6.96
C TRP A 572 4.59 15.90 -8.47
N ALA A 573 5.18 14.86 -9.06
CA ALA A 573 5.51 14.80 -10.47
C ALA A 573 4.85 13.60 -11.14
N TRP A 574 4.23 13.81 -12.31
CA TRP A 574 3.62 12.77 -13.11
C TRP A 574 4.23 12.73 -14.50
N LYS A 575 4.38 11.52 -15.06
CA LYS A 575 4.68 11.28 -16.47
C LYS A 575 3.39 10.92 -17.21
N ALA A 576 3.16 11.64 -18.30
CA ALA A 576 2.16 11.33 -19.30
C ALA A 576 2.85 10.78 -20.58
N GLY A 577 2.46 11.19 -21.75
CA GLY A 577 2.99 10.72 -23.01
C GLY A 577 4.22 11.45 -23.54
N GLY A 578 4.76 12.41 -22.79
CA GLY A 578 5.88 13.24 -23.17
C GLY A 578 5.54 14.72 -23.34
N ASN A 579 6.55 15.59 -23.29
CA ASN A 579 6.37 17.03 -23.43
C ASN A 579 6.15 17.43 -24.88
N THR A 580 5.13 18.23 -25.15
CA THR A 580 4.81 18.71 -26.49
C THR A 580 5.73 19.85 -26.97
N THR A 581 5.77 20.05 -28.28
CA THR A 581 6.43 21.18 -28.94
C THR A 581 5.45 21.83 -29.94
N SER A 582 5.79 22.99 -30.47
CA SER A 582 4.97 23.65 -31.51
C SER A 582 4.81 22.83 -32.79
N SER A 583 5.78 21.96 -33.11
CA SER A 583 5.73 21.06 -34.28
C SER A 583 5.11 19.69 -33.97
N LEU A 584 5.10 19.25 -32.71
CA LEU A 584 4.56 17.99 -32.22
C LEU A 584 3.65 18.28 -31.01
N PRO A 585 2.44 18.86 -31.23
CA PRO A 585 1.54 19.23 -30.14
C PRO A 585 0.83 18.03 -29.50
N PHE A 586 1.00 16.82 -30.00
CA PHE A 586 0.41 15.58 -29.47
C PHE A 586 1.52 14.58 -29.19
N MET A 587 1.54 14.06 -27.97
CA MET A 587 2.48 13.04 -27.50
C MET A 587 1.68 11.88 -26.91
N ILE A 588 1.86 10.67 -27.44
CA ILE A 588 1.21 9.45 -26.92
C ILE A 588 2.28 8.40 -26.66
N ASP A 589 2.44 7.96 -25.41
CA ASP A 589 3.44 6.97 -25.00
C ASP A 589 4.86 7.28 -25.53
N ASP A 590 5.30 8.53 -25.39
CA ASP A 590 6.58 9.10 -25.85
C ASP A 590 6.73 9.19 -27.40
N VAL A 591 5.63 9.03 -28.16
CA VAL A 591 5.60 9.22 -29.62
C VAL A 591 4.91 10.53 -29.98
N GLY A 592 5.59 11.37 -30.77
CA GLY A 592 5.10 12.71 -31.17
C GLY A 592 4.32 12.71 -32.49
N TYR A 593 3.24 13.46 -32.53
CA TYR A 593 2.37 13.64 -33.68
C TYR A 593 2.11 15.12 -33.97
N ALA A 594 2.07 15.48 -35.25
CA ALA A 594 1.89 16.86 -35.70
C ALA A 594 0.42 17.33 -35.70
N THR A 595 -0.55 16.40 -35.72
CA THR A 595 -2.00 16.71 -35.77
C THR A 595 -2.79 15.77 -34.88
N ALA A 596 -3.99 16.21 -34.46
CA ALA A 596 -4.93 15.37 -33.71
C ALA A 596 -5.31 14.10 -34.51
N ALA A 597 -5.50 14.22 -35.81
CA ALA A 597 -5.82 13.08 -36.68
C ALA A 597 -4.69 12.05 -36.73
N ALA A 598 -3.44 12.50 -36.85
CA ALA A 598 -2.28 11.58 -36.81
C ALA A 598 -2.15 10.88 -35.45
N ALA A 599 -2.59 11.53 -34.36
CA ALA A 599 -2.61 11.00 -33.00
C ALA A 599 -3.86 10.14 -32.70
N GLY A 600 -4.84 10.05 -33.63
CA GLY A 600 -6.12 9.35 -33.39
C GLY A 600 -7.07 10.08 -32.44
N LEU A 601 -6.93 11.40 -32.29
CA LEU A 601 -7.70 12.23 -31.34
C LEU A 601 -8.73 13.15 -32.04
N ASP A 602 -9.05 12.90 -33.30
CA ASP A 602 -9.99 13.72 -34.13
C ASP A 602 -11.38 13.11 -34.27
N GLY A 603 -11.71 12.03 -33.57
CA GLY A 603 -13.01 11.37 -33.63
C GLY A 603 -14.15 12.12 -32.97
N GLY A 604 -13.87 13.18 -32.21
CA GLY A 604 -14.85 14.01 -31.51
C GLY A 604 -15.44 15.13 -32.34
N THR A 605 -16.43 15.84 -31.79
CA THR A 605 -16.99 17.08 -32.41
C THR A 605 -16.04 18.26 -32.25
N LYS A 606 -15.10 18.18 -31.28
CA LYS A 606 -14.05 19.14 -31.03
C LYS A 606 -12.68 18.44 -30.97
N ASN A 607 -11.75 18.91 -31.76
CA ASN A 607 -10.38 18.41 -31.71
C ASN A 607 -9.62 19.08 -30.59
N PRO A 608 -8.81 18.32 -29.83
CA PRO A 608 -7.83 18.88 -28.93
C PRO A 608 -6.84 19.78 -29.68
N THR A 609 -6.32 20.80 -29.01
CA THR A 609 -5.26 21.68 -29.52
C THR A 609 -3.86 21.16 -29.13
N GLY A 610 -3.76 20.27 -28.15
CA GLY A 610 -2.56 19.58 -27.73
C GLY A 610 -2.90 18.47 -26.73
N ALA A 611 -2.07 17.46 -26.67
CA ALA A 611 -2.24 16.38 -25.71
C ALA A 611 -0.91 15.71 -25.32
N SER A 612 -0.86 15.18 -24.10
CA SER A 612 0.18 14.27 -23.63
C SER A 612 -0.48 13.10 -22.89
N VAL A 613 -0.35 11.87 -23.44
CA VAL A 613 -1.13 10.71 -23.01
C VAL A 613 -0.24 9.52 -22.75
N SER A 614 -0.31 8.97 -21.53
CA SER A 614 0.24 7.66 -21.22
C SER A 614 -0.87 6.63 -21.02
N THR A 615 -1.01 5.73 -21.98
CA THR A 615 -1.97 4.61 -21.88
C THR A 615 -1.54 3.62 -20.80
N LYS A 616 -0.23 3.55 -20.48
CA LYS A 616 0.34 2.69 -19.44
C LYS A 616 0.07 3.22 -18.04
N ALA A 617 0.28 4.52 -17.82
CA ALA A 617 0.04 5.17 -16.53
C ALA A 617 -1.42 5.55 -16.31
N GLY A 618 -2.27 5.44 -17.34
CA GLY A 618 -3.65 5.86 -17.27
C GLY A 618 -3.81 7.36 -17.02
N PHE A 619 -2.90 8.19 -17.56
CA PHE A 619 -2.88 9.64 -17.36
C PHE A 619 -2.83 10.39 -18.68
N SER A 620 -3.73 11.37 -18.84
CA SER A 620 -3.82 12.23 -20.01
C SER A 620 -3.94 13.70 -19.62
N ILE A 621 -3.22 14.54 -20.34
CA ILE A 621 -3.32 16.00 -20.32
C ILE A 621 -3.82 16.44 -21.69
N VAL A 622 -4.95 17.13 -21.75
CA VAL A 622 -5.56 17.60 -23.01
C VAL A 622 -5.86 19.08 -22.93
N THR A 623 -5.48 19.82 -23.97
CA THR A 623 -5.89 21.22 -24.15
C THR A 623 -6.87 21.34 -25.31
N TYR A 624 -7.88 22.19 -25.18
CA TYR A 624 -8.88 22.44 -26.22
C TYR A 624 -9.50 23.82 -26.07
N VAL A 625 -10.28 24.23 -27.07
CA VAL A 625 -11.04 25.47 -27.02
C VAL A 625 -12.52 25.10 -26.80
N ALA A 626 -13.08 25.57 -25.70
CA ALA A 626 -14.47 25.37 -25.35
C ALA A 626 -15.40 26.08 -26.34
N SER A 627 -16.64 25.61 -26.55
CA SER A 627 -17.63 26.24 -27.41
C SER A 627 -18.91 26.59 -26.68
N ASN A 628 -18.99 26.30 -25.38
CA ASN A 628 -20.23 26.34 -24.61
C ASN A 628 -21.38 25.52 -25.22
N GLY A 629 -21.03 24.54 -26.06
CA GLY A 629 -21.99 23.61 -26.69
C GLY A 629 -22.46 22.53 -25.72
N THR A 630 -23.66 22.00 -25.99
CA THR A 630 -24.24 20.94 -25.13
C THR A 630 -23.80 19.52 -25.50
N ASN A 631 -23.12 19.34 -26.64
CA ASN A 631 -22.80 18.01 -27.18
C ASN A 631 -21.35 17.91 -27.68
N ASP A 632 -20.45 18.74 -27.18
CA ASP A 632 -19.05 18.65 -27.57
C ASP A 632 -18.44 17.37 -27.02
N THR A 633 -17.75 16.62 -27.87
CA THR A 633 -16.97 15.44 -27.46
C THR A 633 -15.50 15.67 -27.78
N ILE A 634 -14.63 15.43 -26.81
CA ILE A 634 -13.19 15.64 -26.90
C ILE A 634 -12.47 14.32 -26.58
N TYR A 635 -11.68 13.82 -27.53
CA TYR A 635 -10.93 12.59 -27.37
C TYR A 635 -9.73 12.79 -26.43
N HIS A 636 -9.52 11.84 -25.52
CA HIS A 636 -8.48 11.91 -24.49
C HIS A 636 -7.35 10.89 -24.64
N GLY A 637 -7.49 9.88 -25.50
CA GLY A 637 -6.48 8.91 -25.89
C GLY A 637 -6.12 7.84 -24.87
N LEU A 638 -6.85 7.69 -23.76
CA LEU A 638 -6.54 6.72 -22.71
C LEU A 638 -6.96 5.27 -23.03
N ASN A 639 -7.83 5.06 -24.02
CA ASN A 639 -8.42 3.75 -24.36
C ASN A 639 -9.17 3.08 -23.18
N LYS A 640 -9.58 3.89 -22.20
CA LYS A 640 -10.38 3.50 -21.04
C LYS A 640 -11.01 4.76 -20.46
N ALA A 641 -12.25 4.66 -20.01
CA ALA A 641 -12.96 5.81 -19.40
C ALA A 641 -12.16 6.36 -18.21
N PRO A 642 -11.90 7.68 -18.18
CA PRO A 642 -11.32 8.31 -17.00
C PRO A 642 -12.23 8.16 -15.79
N GLU A 643 -11.65 7.94 -14.62
CA GLU A 643 -12.36 7.94 -13.34
C GLU A 643 -12.30 9.32 -12.66
N VAL A 644 -11.34 10.17 -13.08
CA VAL A 644 -11.18 11.56 -12.64
C VAL A 644 -10.86 12.44 -13.83
N LEU A 645 -11.50 13.64 -13.86
CA LEU A 645 -11.16 14.75 -14.74
C LEU A 645 -11.06 16.03 -13.91
N ILE A 646 -9.91 16.71 -13.97
CA ILE A 646 -9.71 18.04 -13.40
C ILE A 646 -9.59 19.03 -14.54
N ALA A 647 -10.45 20.05 -14.59
CA ALA A 647 -10.45 21.06 -15.65
C ALA A 647 -10.23 22.47 -15.12
N LYS A 648 -9.54 23.29 -15.92
CA LYS A 648 -9.31 24.70 -15.62
C LYS A 648 -9.39 25.54 -16.88
N ASP A 649 -10.19 26.62 -16.79
CA ASP A 649 -10.17 27.71 -17.73
C ASP A 649 -8.85 28.48 -17.62
N ARG A 650 -8.12 28.59 -18.76
CA ARG A 650 -6.79 29.21 -18.83
C ARG A 650 -6.87 30.72 -19.10
N ASP A 651 -7.94 31.19 -19.73
CA ASP A 651 -8.10 32.57 -20.15
C ASP A 651 -8.83 33.42 -19.09
N ASN A 652 -9.70 32.82 -18.28
CA ASN A 652 -10.54 33.51 -17.31
C ASN A 652 -10.35 33.04 -15.86
N SER A 653 -10.70 33.94 -14.94
CA SER A 653 -10.71 33.63 -13.50
C SER A 653 -11.96 32.83 -13.16
N ARG A 654 -11.86 31.48 -13.18
CA ARG A 654 -12.93 30.53 -12.86
C ARG A 654 -12.42 29.51 -11.88
N ASP A 655 -13.34 28.81 -11.16
CA ASP A 655 -13.01 27.70 -10.29
C ASP A 655 -12.39 26.53 -11.07
N TRP A 656 -11.71 25.65 -10.35
CA TRP A 656 -11.25 24.37 -10.85
C TRP A 656 -12.36 23.33 -10.75
N GLY A 657 -12.80 22.82 -11.87
CA GLY A 657 -13.76 21.72 -11.91
C GLY A 657 -13.08 20.40 -11.62
N PHE A 658 -13.56 19.66 -10.63
CA PHE A 658 -13.11 18.32 -10.29
C PHE A 658 -14.29 17.36 -10.49
N TYR A 659 -14.18 16.47 -11.46
CA TYR A 659 -15.22 15.52 -11.85
C TYR A 659 -14.70 14.10 -11.62
N TYR A 660 -15.55 13.22 -11.07
CA TYR A 660 -15.18 11.83 -10.89
C TYR A 660 -16.35 10.87 -11.08
N SER A 661 -16.06 9.67 -11.59
CA SER A 661 -17.01 8.58 -11.77
C SER A 661 -16.36 7.28 -11.28
N VAL A 662 -16.95 6.63 -10.29
CA VAL A 662 -16.40 5.39 -9.71
C VAL A 662 -17.03 4.14 -10.30
N ASN A 663 -18.23 4.26 -10.90
CA ASN A 663 -19.01 3.14 -11.42
C ASN A 663 -19.39 3.30 -12.92
N GLY A 664 -18.82 4.27 -13.61
CA GLY A 664 -19.09 4.50 -15.05
C GLY A 664 -20.49 5.02 -15.39
N THR A 665 -21.39 5.23 -14.43
CA THR A 665 -22.79 5.59 -14.68
C THR A 665 -23.14 7.04 -14.36
N ASN A 666 -22.54 7.61 -13.31
CA ASN A 666 -22.82 8.98 -12.88
C ASN A 666 -21.53 9.73 -12.59
N THR A 667 -21.37 10.92 -13.12
CA THR A 667 -20.26 11.80 -12.85
C THR A 667 -20.64 12.78 -11.74
N ASN A 668 -19.94 12.70 -10.63
CA ASN A 668 -20.03 13.64 -9.51
C ASN A 668 -19.04 14.77 -9.72
N TRP A 669 -19.30 15.95 -9.16
CA TRP A 669 -18.39 17.07 -9.29
C TRP A 669 -18.17 17.84 -7.98
N GLN A 670 -17.02 18.47 -7.88
CA GLN A 670 -16.62 19.36 -6.78
C GLN A 670 -15.71 20.46 -7.32
N LYS A 671 -15.36 21.42 -6.48
CA LYS A 671 -14.33 22.41 -6.78
C LYS A 671 -13.03 22.03 -6.06
N LEU A 672 -11.92 21.96 -6.79
CA LEU A 672 -10.62 21.67 -6.20
C LEU A 672 -10.14 22.81 -5.29
N ASN A 673 -10.49 24.04 -5.63
CA ASN A 673 -10.12 25.27 -4.92
C ASN A 673 -11.12 25.67 -3.82
N ASP A 674 -12.04 24.78 -3.44
CA ASP A 674 -13.08 25.07 -2.46
C ASP A 674 -13.28 23.89 -1.49
N THR A 675 -13.89 24.14 -0.35
CA THR A 675 -14.34 23.14 0.63
C THR A 675 -15.76 22.64 0.34
N ALA A 676 -16.48 23.20 -0.62
CA ALA A 676 -17.85 22.84 -0.94
C ALA A 676 -18.06 21.33 -1.13
N THR A 677 -19.28 20.89 -0.84
CA THR A 677 -19.71 19.49 -1.00
C THR A 677 -19.97 19.13 -2.46
N GLU A 678 -20.14 17.84 -2.68
CA GLU A 678 -20.47 17.26 -3.97
C GLU A 678 -21.79 17.79 -4.52
N GLY A 679 -21.76 18.23 -5.80
CA GLY A 679 -22.96 18.34 -6.62
C GLY A 679 -23.12 17.07 -7.44
N SER A 680 -24.33 16.53 -7.57
CA SER A 680 -24.57 15.39 -8.46
C SER A 680 -25.39 15.82 -9.65
N ASN A 681 -25.16 15.21 -10.80
CA ASN A 681 -25.97 15.41 -11.98
C ASN A 681 -27.44 14.95 -11.81
N ASP A 682 -27.72 14.12 -10.78
CA ASP A 682 -29.05 13.57 -10.46
C ASP A 682 -29.95 14.51 -9.66
N SER A 683 -29.42 15.56 -9.03
CA SER A 683 -30.20 16.40 -8.10
C SER A 683 -30.89 17.61 -8.75
N GLY A 684 -30.88 17.72 -10.09
CA GLY A 684 -31.48 18.86 -10.80
C GLY A 684 -30.75 20.18 -10.57
N GLU A 685 -29.60 20.18 -9.90
CA GLU A 685 -28.72 21.34 -9.82
C GLU A 685 -28.05 21.54 -11.18
N THR A 686 -28.36 22.68 -11.78
CA THR A 686 -27.88 23.07 -13.08
C THR A 686 -26.42 23.50 -13.00
N LEU A 687 -25.50 22.68 -13.49
CA LEU A 687 -24.21 23.18 -13.93
C LEU A 687 -24.43 24.25 -15.00
N GLY A 688 -24.31 25.55 -14.65
CA GLY A 688 -24.46 26.66 -15.59
C GLY A 688 -25.87 27.00 -16.05
N GLY A 689 -26.95 26.59 -15.37
CA GLY A 689 -28.31 27.09 -15.62
C GLY A 689 -29.12 26.39 -16.72
N VAL A 690 -28.61 25.32 -17.33
CA VAL A 690 -29.32 24.56 -18.35
C VAL A 690 -29.65 23.15 -17.85
N SER A 691 -30.96 22.87 -17.73
CA SER A 691 -31.47 21.54 -17.33
C SER A 691 -31.10 20.48 -18.37
N GLY A 692 -30.50 19.36 -17.90
CA GLY A 692 -30.21 18.16 -18.73
C GLY A 692 -28.84 18.13 -19.41
N SER A 693 -27.88 18.96 -18.97
CA SER A 693 -26.50 18.90 -19.43
C SER A 693 -25.63 18.18 -18.42
N TYR A 694 -24.99 17.08 -18.82
CA TYR A 694 -24.22 16.22 -17.97
C TYR A 694 -22.76 16.13 -18.43
N MET A 695 -21.82 15.96 -17.49
CA MET A 695 -20.47 15.54 -17.79
C MET A 695 -20.45 14.02 -17.99
N TYR A 696 -19.95 13.57 -19.13
CA TYR A 696 -19.76 12.14 -19.42
C TYR A 696 -18.28 11.83 -19.62
N LEU A 697 -17.84 10.74 -18.99
CA LEU A 697 -16.49 10.18 -19.12
C LEU A 697 -16.59 8.83 -19.82
N HIS A 698 -16.28 8.82 -21.12
CA HIS A 698 -16.32 7.62 -21.98
C HIS A 698 -14.94 7.00 -22.16
N GLU A 699 -14.89 5.82 -22.77
CA GLU A 699 -13.65 5.09 -23.05
C GLU A 699 -12.71 5.91 -23.97
N ASP A 700 -13.23 6.58 -24.99
CA ASP A 700 -12.44 7.32 -25.98
C ASP A 700 -12.48 8.84 -25.80
N TYR A 701 -13.56 9.38 -25.25
CA TYR A 701 -13.79 10.82 -25.13
C TYR A 701 -14.46 11.21 -23.82
N PHE A 702 -14.39 12.48 -23.49
CA PHE A 702 -15.27 13.08 -22.49
C PHE A 702 -16.18 14.10 -23.15
N GLN A 703 -17.34 14.31 -22.53
CA GLN A 703 -18.33 15.31 -22.98
C GLN A 703 -18.55 16.30 -21.83
N PRO A 704 -18.01 17.53 -21.91
CA PRO A 704 -18.21 18.54 -20.88
C PRO A 704 -19.66 19.01 -20.84
N ALA A 705 -20.22 19.19 -19.64
CA ALA A 705 -21.53 19.77 -19.46
C ALA A 705 -21.57 21.26 -19.87
N HIS A 706 -22.69 21.72 -20.41
CA HIS A 706 -22.91 23.14 -20.73
C HIS A 706 -22.72 24.00 -19.46
N GLY A 707 -22.00 25.11 -19.58
CA GLY A 707 -21.74 26.02 -18.46
C GLY A 707 -20.81 25.46 -17.35
N SER A 708 -20.26 24.25 -17.56
CA SER A 708 -19.29 23.66 -16.60
C SER A 708 -17.92 24.34 -16.67
N TYR A 709 -17.12 24.17 -15.63
CA TYR A 709 -15.73 24.63 -15.62
C TYR A 709 -14.85 23.96 -16.70
N ALA A 710 -15.31 22.86 -17.26
CA ALA A 710 -14.70 22.16 -18.39
C ALA A 710 -15.20 22.69 -19.76
N ASN A 711 -16.13 23.64 -19.79
CA ASN A 711 -16.73 24.17 -21.04
C ASN A 711 -16.66 25.70 -21.14
N GLY A 712 -15.80 26.38 -20.43
CA GLY A 712 -15.53 27.80 -20.53
C GLY A 712 -16.68 28.71 -20.03
N GLY A 713 -17.63 28.21 -19.28
CA GLY A 713 -18.79 28.98 -18.80
C GLY A 713 -19.65 29.51 -19.95
N ASP A 714 -20.17 30.75 -19.83
CA ASP A 714 -21.15 31.30 -20.79
C ASP A 714 -20.52 31.95 -22.04
N ASP A 715 -19.21 32.19 -22.08
CA ASP A 715 -18.57 33.04 -23.09
C ASP A 715 -18.15 32.29 -24.36
N GLY A 716 -17.97 30.97 -24.33
CA GLY A 716 -17.52 30.09 -25.41
C GLY A 716 -16.19 30.57 -26.04
N ALA A 717 -15.33 29.71 -26.47
CA ALA A 717 -13.99 29.97 -27.02
C ALA A 717 -12.85 30.14 -26.02
N ASP A 718 -13.08 29.81 -24.73
CA ASP A 718 -12.02 29.79 -23.71
C ASP A 718 -11.09 28.58 -23.90
N LYS A 719 -9.81 28.80 -23.64
CA LYS A 719 -8.82 27.71 -23.63
C LYS A 719 -8.89 26.94 -22.33
N ILE A 720 -9.17 25.67 -22.43
CA ILE A 720 -9.27 24.76 -21.28
C ILE A 720 -8.08 23.80 -21.27
N VAL A 721 -7.64 23.45 -20.08
CA VAL A 721 -6.80 22.27 -19.85
C VAL A 721 -7.57 21.27 -19.00
N ALA A 722 -7.52 19.99 -19.39
CA ALA A 722 -8.09 18.87 -18.64
C ALA A 722 -7.00 17.84 -18.33
N TYR A 723 -6.96 17.43 -17.07
CA TYR A 723 -6.09 16.37 -16.54
C TYR A 723 -6.96 15.19 -16.18
N MET A 724 -6.68 14.01 -16.72
CA MET A 724 -7.57 12.85 -16.61
C MET A 724 -6.80 11.61 -16.17
N TRP A 725 -7.38 10.84 -15.25
CA TRP A 725 -6.80 9.59 -14.75
C TRP A 725 -7.83 8.47 -14.71
N HIS A 726 -7.36 7.25 -14.93
CA HIS A 726 -8.06 6.03 -14.52
C HIS A 726 -7.16 5.15 -13.66
N SER A 727 -7.76 4.25 -12.88
CA SER A 727 -7.03 3.28 -12.05
C SER A 727 -6.23 2.30 -12.91
N VAL A 728 -4.95 2.11 -12.53
CA VAL A 728 -4.04 1.13 -13.13
C VAL A 728 -3.59 0.16 -12.04
N PRO A 729 -3.83 -1.15 -12.19
CA PRO A 729 -3.49 -2.15 -11.18
C PRO A 729 -2.02 -2.10 -10.78
N GLY A 730 -1.76 -2.02 -9.45
CA GLY A 730 -0.41 -1.94 -8.89
C GLY A 730 0.24 -0.55 -8.97
N PHE A 731 -0.39 0.44 -9.60
CA PHE A 731 0.15 1.79 -9.75
C PHE A 731 -0.77 2.89 -9.23
N SER A 732 -2.05 2.88 -9.60
CA SER A 732 -3.00 3.91 -9.15
C SER A 732 -4.35 3.31 -8.80
N LYS A 733 -5.06 3.92 -7.85
CA LYS A 733 -6.42 3.56 -7.48
C LYS A 733 -7.22 4.83 -7.19
N ILE A 734 -8.38 4.90 -7.81
CA ILE A 734 -9.38 5.93 -7.60
C ILE A 734 -10.63 5.24 -7.07
N GLY A 735 -11.31 5.85 -6.10
CA GLY A 735 -12.48 5.23 -5.53
C GLY A 735 -13.16 6.06 -4.46
N VAL A 736 -14.08 5.41 -3.77
CA VAL A 736 -14.77 5.98 -2.62
C VAL A 736 -14.72 5.01 -1.44
N TYR A 737 -14.78 5.55 -0.23
CA TYR A 737 -14.96 4.77 0.98
C TYR A 737 -15.91 5.49 1.95
N TYR A 738 -16.39 4.77 2.94
CA TYR A 738 -17.19 5.34 4.02
C TYR A 738 -16.38 5.38 5.30
N GLY A 739 -16.46 6.49 6.02
CA GLY A 739 -15.86 6.60 7.34
C GLY A 739 -16.55 5.67 8.33
N ASN A 740 -15.86 5.31 9.41
CA ASN A 740 -16.42 4.52 10.51
C ASN A 740 -16.46 5.28 11.85
N GLY A 741 -15.94 6.51 11.90
CA GLY A 741 -15.95 7.38 13.09
C GLY A 741 -15.03 6.89 14.23
N SER A 742 -14.18 5.90 13.98
CA SER A 742 -13.29 5.32 14.98
C SER A 742 -11.85 5.81 14.81
N SER A 743 -11.08 5.84 15.89
CA SER A 743 -9.63 6.00 15.83
C SER A 743 -8.93 4.77 15.24
N ASP A 744 -9.55 3.59 15.32
CA ASP A 744 -9.25 2.44 14.48
C ASP A 744 -10.14 2.52 13.23
N GLY A 745 -9.81 3.46 12.34
CA GLY A 745 -10.64 3.93 11.25
C GLY A 745 -10.74 2.95 10.09
N GLN A 746 -11.31 3.44 8.99
CA GLN A 746 -11.52 2.62 7.80
C GLN A 746 -10.17 2.25 7.15
N PHE A 747 -9.99 0.97 6.81
CA PHE A 747 -8.96 0.51 5.90
C PHE A 747 -9.45 0.60 4.45
N VAL A 748 -8.61 1.16 3.58
CA VAL A 748 -8.89 1.31 2.14
C VAL A 748 -7.86 0.51 1.37
N ASN A 749 -8.30 -0.59 0.76
CA ASN A 749 -7.43 -1.46 -0.03
C ASN A 749 -7.20 -0.87 -1.42
N CYS A 750 -5.96 -0.46 -1.70
CA CYS A 750 -5.53 0.05 -3.00
C CYS A 750 -4.94 -1.05 -3.90
N GLY A 751 -4.56 -2.20 -3.31
CA GLY A 751 -3.84 -3.26 -3.99
C GLY A 751 -2.36 -2.93 -4.25
N PHE A 752 -1.79 -1.95 -3.50
CA PHE A 752 -0.38 -1.55 -3.54
C PHE A 752 -0.04 -0.71 -2.30
N ARG A 753 1.25 -0.49 -2.04
CA ARG A 753 1.72 0.43 -0.99
C ARG A 753 1.70 1.87 -1.51
N PRO A 754 0.90 2.79 -0.92
CA PRO A 754 0.79 4.17 -1.41
C PRO A 754 2.06 4.99 -1.19
N ALA A 755 2.37 5.85 -2.17
CA ALA A 755 3.29 6.98 -2.06
C ALA A 755 2.55 8.28 -1.74
N TRP A 756 1.33 8.42 -2.29
CA TRP A 756 0.54 9.65 -2.28
C TRP A 756 -0.95 9.31 -2.22
N VAL A 757 -1.68 10.07 -1.43
CA VAL A 757 -3.14 9.93 -1.29
C VAL A 757 -3.79 11.30 -1.21
N LEU A 758 -4.82 11.51 -2.04
CA LEU A 758 -5.74 12.63 -1.97
C LEU A 758 -7.09 12.15 -1.46
N ILE A 759 -7.65 12.83 -0.47
CA ILE A 759 -8.95 12.50 0.13
C ILE A 759 -9.86 13.74 0.10
N LYS A 760 -11.15 13.52 -0.15
CA LYS A 760 -12.18 14.56 -0.04
C LYS A 760 -13.50 13.99 0.44
N ARG A 761 -14.08 14.59 1.46
CA ARG A 761 -15.46 14.29 1.85
C ARG A 761 -16.42 14.74 0.75
N THR A 762 -17.34 13.85 0.37
CA THR A 762 -18.25 14.07 -0.77
C THR A 762 -19.64 14.51 -0.36
N SER A 763 -20.03 14.36 0.91
CA SER A 763 -21.39 14.69 1.39
C SER A 763 -21.36 15.44 2.72
N GLY A 764 -22.48 16.11 3.08
CA GLY A 764 -22.61 16.90 4.31
C GLY A 764 -22.05 18.33 4.17
N SER A 765 -21.65 18.99 5.26
CA SER A 765 -21.03 20.34 5.22
C SER A 765 -19.60 20.27 4.68
N GLY A 766 -19.18 21.32 3.99
CA GLY A 766 -17.85 21.38 3.34
C GLY A 766 -16.69 21.09 4.30
N GLN A 767 -15.74 20.29 3.83
CA GLN A 767 -14.52 19.94 4.52
C GLN A 767 -13.32 20.12 3.60
N ALA A 768 -12.14 20.22 4.16
CA ALA A 768 -10.90 20.39 3.39
C ALA A 768 -10.58 19.18 2.51
N TRP A 769 -9.90 19.41 1.41
CA TRP A 769 -9.14 18.40 0.70
C TRP A 769 -7.90 18.06 1.51
N LEU A 770 -7.55 16.79 1.58
CA LEU A 770 -6.36 16.30 2.27
C LEU A 770 -5.42 15.62 1.29
N LEU A 771 -4.19 16.09 1.26
CA LEU A 771 -3.13 15.56 0.41
C LEU A 771 -1.96 15.13 1.28
N MET A 772 -1.60 13.86 1.22
CA MET A 772 -0.58 13.19 2.02
C MET A 772 0.42 12.46 1.14
N ASP A 773 1.67 12.34 1.57
CA ASP A 773 2.69 11.57 0.86
C ASP A 773 3.76 10.99 1.79
N ASN A 774 4.49 9.99 1.26
CA ASN A 774 5.52 9.24 1.96
C ASN A 774 6.86 9.98 2.11
N LYS A 775 7.11 11.05 1.34
CA LYS A 775 8.38 11.78 1.40
C LYS A 775 8.37 12.83 2.51
N ARG A 776 7.23 13.50 2.72
CA ARG A 776 7.05 14.42 3.84
C ARG A 776 6.90 13.67 5.17
N SER A 777 6.28 12.49 5.15
CA SER A 777 6.14 11.59 6.30
C SER A 777 6.70 10.22 5.93
N PRO A 778 8.01 9.97 6.11
CA PRO A 778 8.66 8.74 5.63
C PRO A 778 8.31 7.50 6.47
N SER A 779 7.66 7.66 7.60
CA SER A 779 7.22 6.58 8.49
C SER A 779 5.74 6.73 8.85
N ASN A 780 5.09 5.63 9.24
CA ASN A 780 3.74 5.65 9.79
C ASN A 780 3.74 6.15 11.25
N PRO A 781 2.72 6.95 11.62
CA PRO A 781 1.66 7.46 10.79
C PRO A 781 2.10 8.60 9.89
N VAL A 782 1.48 8.71 8.71
CA VAL A 782 1.59 9.90 7.86
C VAL A 782 0.74 11.00 8.52
N THR A 783 1.39 12.08 8.95
CA THR A 783 0.75 13.17 9.71
C THR A 783 0.83 14.52 9.00
N LYS A 784 1.68 14.64 7.96
CA LYS A 784 1.85 15.88 7.23
C LYS A 784 0.87 15.97 6.08
N THR A 785 0.01 16.97 6.13
CA THR A 785 -1.03 17.21 5.12
C THR A 785 -0.84 18.54 4.42
N SER A 786 -1.33 18.64 3.20
CA SER A 786 -1.53 19.88 2.46
C SER A 786 -2.94 19.89 1.90
N SER A 787 -3.52 21.06 1.73
CA SER A 787 -4.88 21.22 1.26
C SER A 787 -4.90 21.98 -0.07
N PRO A 788 -5.26 21.34 -1.19
CA PRO A 788 -5.32 21.95 -2.52
C PRO A 788 -6.03 23.29 -2.59
N GLN A 789 -7.06 23.49 -1.79
CA GLN A 789 -7.84 24.74 -1.74
C GLN A 789 -7.21 25.85 -0.85
N SER A 790 -6.07 25.61 -0.23
CA SER A 790 -5.48 26.52 0.77
C SER A 790 -4.06 26.92 0.42
N ASN A 791 -3.68 28.14 0.80
CA ASN A 791 -2.30 28.62 0.71
C ASN A 791 -1.49 28.43 1.99
N ARG A 792 -2.02 27.71 3.00
CA ARG A 792 -1.33 27.44 4.25
C ARG A 792 -0.09 26.56 4.05
N ALA A 793 0.86 26.66 4.97
CA ALA A 793 1.95 25.70 5.11
C ALA A 793 1.45 24.28 5.33
N GLU A 794 2.34 23.28 5.27
CA GLU A 794 1.94 21.92 5.60
C GLU A 794 1.46 21.86 7.07
N ASP A 795 0.29 21.33 7.30
CA ASP A 795 -0.19 21.05 8.65
C ASP A 795 0.51 19.81 9.19
N VAL A 796 1.09 19.95 10.37
CA VAL A 796 1.47 18.82 11.20
C VAL A 796 0.29 18.57 12.12
N ASP A 797 -0.63 17.76 11.68
CA ASP A 797 -1.78 17.44 12.52
C ASP A 797 -1.35 16.51 13.66
N THR A 798 -1.28 17.08 14.83
CA THR A 798 -0.96 16.38 16.07
C THR A 798 -2.15 15.61 16.67
N GLY A 799 -3.34 15.67 16.08
CA GLY A 799 -4.52 15.11 16.72
C GLY A 799 -5.69 14.65 15.85
N GLY A 800 -5.71 14.91 14.54
CA GLY A 800 -6.94 14.70 13.76
C GLY A 800 -6.89 13.78 12.55
N ILE A 801 -5.77 13.68 11.84
CA ILE A 801 -5.70 13.03 10.51
C ILE A 801 -4.56 12.00 10.37
N PRO A 802 -4.13 11.28 11.42
CA PRO A 802 -3.08 10.29 11.25
C PRO A 802 -3.56 9.16 10.33
N THR A 803 -2.74 8.85 9.33
CA THR A 803 -3.03 7.80 8.34
C THR A 803 -1.84 6.87 8.25
N ASP A 804 -2.06 5.56 8.32
CA ASP A 804 -1.00 4.59 8.02
C ASP A 804 -1.06 4.21 6.54
N PHE A 805 0.07 4.31 5.84
CA PHE A 805 0.26 3.70 4.52
C PHE A 805 0.79 2.29 4.73
N LEU A 806 0.08 1.29 4.25
CA LEU A 806 0.34 -0.13 4.46
C LEU A 806 0.69 -0.82 3.14
N GLY A 807 1.20 -2.02 3.17
CA GLY A 807 1.65 -2.75 1.98
C GLY A 807 0.60 -2.91 0.88
N THR A 808 -0.69 -2.88 1.24
CA THR A 808 -1.81 -3.05 0.29
C THR A 808 -2.77 -1.87 0.22
N GLY A 809 -2.53 -0.78 0.97
CA GLY A 809 -3.44 0.36 0.98
C GLY A 809 -3.14 1.35 2.11
N PHE A 810 -4.17 2.08 2.56
CA PHE A 810 -4.03 3.02 3.68
C PHE A 810 -5.12 2.82 4.73
N LYS A 811 -4.82 3.18 5.97
CA LYS A 811 -5.75 3.11 7.10
C LYS A 811 -5.87 4.46 7.80
N CYS A 812 -7.09 4.93 7.96
CA CYS A 812 -7.39 6.08 8.80
C CYS A 812 -7.14 5.74 10.28
N ARG A 813 -6.39 6.58 11.01
CA ARG A 813 -6.08 6.38 12.44
C ARG A 813 -6.71 7.44 13.33
N GLY A 814 -7.75 8.10 12.85
CA GLY A 814 -8.50 9.10 13.57
C GLY A 814 -9.96 9.14 13.13
N SER A 815 -10.80 9.83 13.91
CA SER A 815 -12.24 9.97 13.68
C SER A 815 -12.65 11.29 13.03
N GLY A 816 -11.67 12.08 12.53
CA GLY A 816 -11.90 13.44 12.03
C GLY A 816 -12.87 13.51 10.83
N GLY A 817 -13.66 14.58 10.79
CA GLY A 817 -14.69 14.82 9.78
C GLY A 817 -14.16 14.97 8.36
N ASP A 818 -12.88 15.33 8.20
CA ASP A 818 -12.24 15.49 6.89
C ASP A 818 -11.95 14.15 6.18
N PHE A 819 -11.87 13.02 6.90
CA PHE A 819 -11.45 11.74 6.33
C PHE A 819 -12.09 10.47 6.92
N ASN A 820 -12.78 10.48 8.08
CA ASN A 820 -13.28 9.23 8.67
C ASN A 820 -14.54 9.34 9.57
N ASP A 821 -15.36 10.36 9.43
CA ASP A 821 -16.65 10.43 10.13
C ASP A 821 -17.61 9.35 9.60
N SER A 822 -18.28 8.64 10.52
CA SER A 822 -19.12 7.47 10.19
C SER A 822 -20.36 7.78 9.33
N SER A 823 -20.75 9.05 9.24
CA SER A 823 -21.94 9.47 8.51
C SER A 823 -21.69 9.80 7.05
N TYR A 824 -20.41 9.77 6.59
CA TYR A 824 -20.05 10.35 5.32
C TYR A 824 -19.25 9.43 4.42
N LYS A 825 -19.40 9.70 3.12
CA LYS A 825 -18.65 9.09 2.02
C LYS A 825 -17.46 9.99 1.65
N TYR A 826 -16.35 9.38 1.29
CA TYR A 826 -15.11 10.05 0.92
C TYR A 826 -14.64 9.55 -0.44
N PHE A 827 -14.28 10.47 -1.30
CA PHE A 827 -13.49 10.21 -2.51
C PHE A 827 -12.02 10.03 -2.12
N PHE A 828 -11.31 9.15 -2.80
CA PHE A 828 -9.85 9.07 -2.71
C PHE A 828 -9.22 8.80 -4.07
N MET A 829 -7.98 9.28 -4.20
CA MET A 829 -7.07 8.99 -5.31
C MET A 829 -5.70 8.67 -4.72
N ALA A 830 -5.10 7.54 -5.13
CA ALA A 830 -3.83 7.07 -4.61
C ALA A 830 -2.88 6.64 -5.72
N PHE A 831 -1.57 6.92 -5.53
CA PHE A 831 -0.48 6.43 -6.37
C PHE A 831 0.50 5.59 -5.56
N ALA A 832 1.07 4.56 -6.19
CA ALA A 832 1.93 3.58 -5.55
C ALA A 832 3.35 4.09 -5.30
N GLU A 833 3.91 3.71 -4.15
CA GLU A 833 5.36 3.71 -3.89
C GLU A 833 6.00 2.44 -4.43
N GLN A 834 5.35 1.32 -4.16
CA GLN A 834 5.73 0.00 -4.63
C GLN A 834 4.49 -0.68 -5.20
N PRO A 835 4.61 -1.45 -6.29
CA PRO A 835 3.50 -2.28 -6.77
C PRO A 835 3.12 -3.32 -5.71
N SER A 836 1.99 -3.99 -5.88
CA SER A 836 1.56 -5.06 -4.96
C SER A 836 2.59 -6.16 -4.82
N SER A 837 3.29 -6.49 -5.90
CA SER A 837 4.36 -7.49 -5.90
C SER A 837 5.34 -7.26 -7.05
N THR A 838 6.52 -7.90 -6.95
CA THR A 838 7.43 -8.05 -8.09
C THR A 838 6.78 -8.91 -9.18
N PRO A 839 7.29 -8.89 -10.43
CA PRO A 839 6.86 -9.81 -11.47
C PRO A 839 6.96 -11.30 -11.11
N PHE A 840 7.73 -11.63 -10.08
CA PHE A 840 7.94 -12.99 -9.58
C PHE A 840 7.15 -13.30 -8.31
N GLY A 841 6.31 -12.37 -7.86
CA GLY A 841 5.37 -12.56 -6.77
C GLY A 841 5.93 -12.28 -5.37
N ILE A 842 7.02 -11.54 -5.24
CA ILE A 842 7.47 -11.02 -3.95
C ILE A 842 6.66 -9.76 -3.66
N ASP A 843 5.92 -9.73 -2.56
CA ASP A 843 5.05 -8.63 -2.19
C ASP A 843 5.79 -7.34 -1.82
N ALA A 844 5.07 -6.21 -1.89
CA ALA A 844 5.49 -4.96 -1.30
C ALA A 844 5.87 -5.16 0.18
N ASN A 845 6.94 -4.51 0.60
CA ASN A 845 7.38 -4.60 1.99
C ASN A 845 6.39 -3.85 2.91
N ALA A 846 6.20 -4.36 4.12
CA ALA A 846 5.49 -3.65 5.18
C ALA A 846 6.19 -2.33 5.53
N ARG A 847 5.43 -1.29 5.93
CA ARG A 847 5.95 0.05 6.14
C ARG A 847 5.92 0.51 7.59
#